data_3a4d6078849daaa5e7284370748f6be1
#
_entry.id   3a4d6078849daaa5e7284370748f6be1
#
_cell.length_a   1.000
_cell.length_b   1.000
_cell.length_c   1.000
_cell.angle_alpha   90.00
_cell.angle_beta   90.00
_cell.angle_gamma   90.00
#
_symmetry.space_group_name_H-M   'P 1'
#
loop_
_entity.id
_entity.type
_entity.pdbx_description
1 polymer ?
#
loop_
_entity_poly.entity_id
_entity_poly.type
_entity_poly.pdbx_seq_one_letter_code
_entity_poly.pdbx_strand_id
1 'polypeptide(L)'
;MTANTRTDAHGVDLDDVGTNDSPNPSFTDLVASRLSRRHLFGLGVGTAGTALLQACGGGGGGGAAFPIIPPAPAPAPAPAPAPSPTPLKLGFNPVAKSLADVVTVPAGYTASVLYRLGDPIAAGVAPYKNDGTDDPATYDRRAGDHHDGMTFFGVNAANKWDPANATRGLLVMNHEAITPLFLHPNGQTVDAGVRTVAEEVQREFYLHGVSVIEVNKNGNAWSYKQDSSFNRRVHTLTEMQFSGPAAKTDYLKTKYSTDGSKTRGTLNNCANGTTPWGTYLTCEENWAGYFRRIKGTDDSKRSAKELASFGRYGVASTGRELWATVTPDTADGQYGRWNTEVIGASATDDYRNGHNTYGWVVEIDPFNPTSTPKKRTALGRFGHEGACLGPVVVGKPLVWYMGDDSRNEYIYKFVSTRNWDAADIGGGMAAGDKYMDDGRLYVARFDEDGTGVWLELKLGVNNITSNYEKYAFADAADVVINARLAADAAGATKMDRPEWTAVNPKTGDVYVTLTNTNAASRPIGKTSASNPRYYDDKTTANKSQLGNPNGHIVRFADENADPTSLRFKWDVYLFAARSTASADVNLSQLTADNDLSSPDGMWFSHAAPGLLWLQTDDGAYTDVTNCMLLAALPGKVGDGGAKVITNVDAANSITRTQNTFVGKAPGTEGLRRFLVGPVDCELTGIAESGDGRALFVNIQHPGEGSGSVTAPISHWPDGGTSRPRSATVVITKNDGGLIGL
;
A
#
# COMPACT_ATOMS: atom_id res chain seq x y z
N MET A 1 -22.75 9.96 23.90
CA MET A 1 -22.04 8.82 23.35
C MET A 1 -21.71 9.19 21.93
N THR A 2 -20.48 9.56 21.70
CA THR A 2 -20.00 10.05 20.42
C THR A 2 -19.76 8.88 19.52
N ALA A 3 -20.37 8.90 18.33
CA ALA A 3 -20.04 8.00 17.25
C ALA A 3 -18.52 8.08 17.02
N ASN A 4 -17.88 6.92 16.90
CA ASN A 4 -16.50 6.79 16.48
C ASN A 4 -16.45 7.15 15.00
N THR A 5 -16.33 8.44 14.70
CA THR A 5 -15.93 8.85 13.36
C THR A 5 -14.43 8.69 13.30
N ARG A 6 -13.87 8.06 12.28
CA ARG A 6 -12.43 7.96 12.02
C ARG A 6 -11.74 9.33 11.98
N THR A 7 -12.51 10.40 11.92
CA THR A 7 -11.99 11.76 11.95
C THR A 7 -12.29 12.45 13.28
N ASP A 8 -11.32 13.18 13.83
CA ASP A 8 -11.52 14.07 14.95
C ASP A 8 -12.41 15.27 14.54
N ALA A 9 -12.74 16.17 15.51
CA ALA A 9 -13.53 17.38 15.26
C ALA A 9 -12.92 18.33 14.20
N HIS A 10 -11.71 18.06 13.70
CA HIS A 10 -10.99 18.81 12.69
C HIS A 10 -10.86 18.07 11.36
N GLY A 11 -11.47 16.87 11.20
CA GLY A 11 -11.41 16.07 9.99
C GLY A 11 -10.06 15.36 9.81
N VAL A 12 -9.33 15.10 10.89
CA VAL A 12 -8.10 14.29 10.87
C VAL A 12 -8.50 12.83 10.99
N ASP A 13 -8.03 12.00 10.06
CA ASP A 13 -8.15 10.55 10.14
C ASP A 13 -7.45 10.05 11.42
N LEU A 14 -8.18 9.33 12.27
CA LEU A 14 -7.64 8.82 13.53
C LEU A 14 -6.65 7.66 13.31
N ASP A 15 -6.64 7.08 12.11
CA ASP A 15 -5.70 6.05 11.71
C ASP A 15 -4.36 6.64 11.25
N ASP A 16 -4.37 7.88 10.74
CA ASP A 16 -3.16 8.61 10.38
C ASP A 16 -2.56 9.32 11.61
N VAL A 17 -1.95 8.55 12.47
CA VAL A 17 -1.21 9.08 13.62
C VAL A 17 0.15 9.55 13.15
N GLY A 18 0.26 10.82 12.77
CA GLY A 18 1.52 11.47 12.40
C GLY A 18 2.54 11.42 13.54
N THR A 19 3.30 10.32 13.63
CA THR A 19 4.30 10.09 14.69
C THR A 19 5.71 10.49 14.27
N ASN A 20 5.91 10.94 13.04
CA ASN A 20 7.23 11.30 12.53
C ASN A 20 7.62 12.73 12.88
N ASP A 21 8.15 12.93 14.07
CA ASP A 21 8.76 14.16 14.55
C ASP A 21 10.29 14.25 14.29
N SER A 22 10.83 13.31 13.48
CA SER A 22 12.26 13.31 13.16
C SER A 22 12.71 14.67 12.63
N PRO A 23 13.93 15.13 12.97
CA PRO A 23 14.47 16.38 12.44
C PRO A 23 14.97 16.22 11.00
N ASN A 24 14.59 15.14 10.32
CA ASN A 24 14.95 14.95 8.92
C ASN A 24 14.56 16.22 8.18
N PRO A 25 15.54 17.02 7.71
CA PRO A 25 15.26 18.29 7.10
C PRO A 25 14.33 18.05 5.93
N SER A 26 13.32 18.89 5.80
CA SER A 26 12.83 19.17 4.47
C SER A 26 14.08 19.63 3.72
N PHE A 27 14.30 19.14 2.51
CA PHE A 27 15.51 19.38 1.72
C PHE A 27 15.98 20.84 1.69
N THR A 28 15.10 21.81 1.89
CA THR A 28 15.40 23.24 2.04
C THR A 28 16.46 23.52 3.13
N ASP A 29 16.46 22.79 4.22
CA ASP A 29 17.44 22.97 5.31
C ASP A 29 18.82 22.38 4.94
N LEU A 30 18.86 21.33 4.12
CA LEU A 30 20.09 20.74 3.56
C LEU A 30 20.74 21.65 2.50
N VAL A 31 19.96 22.31 1.65
CA VAL A 31 20.45 23.28 0.67
C VAL A 31 21.00 24.52 1.37
N ALA A 32 20.30 25.04 2.37
CA ALA A 32 20.79 26.19 3.17
C ALA A 32 22.13 25.84 3.85
N SER A 33 22.28 24.65 4.40
CA SER A 33 23.53 24.21 5.03
C SER A 33 24.68 23.99 4.02
N ARG A 34 24.40 23.52 2.78
CA ARG A 34 25.38 23.37 1.72
C ARG A 34 25.79 24.69 1.06
N LEU A 35 24.85 25.61 0.92
CA LEU A 35 25.16 26.97 0.44
C LEU A 35 26.04 27.74 1.42
N SER A 36 25.79 27.60 2.73
CA SER A 36 26.65 28.20 3.76
C SER A 36 28.08 27.65 3.75
N ARG A 37 28.27 26.35 3.47
CA ARG A 37 29.59 25.72 3.32
C ARG A 37 30.31 26.10 2.03
N ARG A 38 29.60 26.33 0.90
CA ARG A 38 30.21 26.78 -0.36
C ARG A 38 30.72 28.23 -0.29
N HIS A 39 30.17 29.09 0.54
CA HIS A 39 30.68 30.45 0.74
C HIS A 39 32.00 30.48 1.54
N LEU A 40 32.37 29.42 2.23
CA LEU A 40 33.62 29.34 2.98
C LEU A 40 34.82 28.86 2.13
N PHE A 41 34.61 28.29 0.93
CA PHE A 41 35.68 27.77 0.02
C PHE A 41 35.87 28.58 -1.26
N GLY A 42 35.24 29.74 -1.35
CA GLY A 42 35.32 30.63 -2.54
C GLY A 42 36.41 31.68 -2.53
N LEU A 43 37.57 31.42 -1.91
CA LEU A 43 38.76 32.29 -2.02
C LEU A 43 40.03 31.41 -2.16
N GLY A 44 40.49 31.23 -3.37
CA GLY A 44 41.84 30.69 -3.64
C GLY A 44 42.00 30.04 -5.01
N VAL A 45 42.60 30.85 -5.92
CA VAL A 45 43.50 30.44 -7.05
C VAL A 45 42.85 29.61 -8.18
N GLY A 46 42.72 30.06 -9.30
CA GLY A 46 43.36 30.76 -10.39
C GLY A 46 44.34 29.93 -11.24
N THR A 47 44.01 29.85 -12.54
CA THR A 47 44.87 29.72 -13.72
C THR A 47 45.52 28.40 -14.14
N ALA A 48 45.41 28.21 -15.45
CA ALA A 48 46.26 27.49 -16.40
C ALA A 48 45.87 26.00 -16.62
N GLY A 49 45.74 25.50 -17.83
CA GLY A 49 46.05 25.98 -19.15
C GLY A 49 45.68 24.91 -20.18
N THR A 50 45.38 25.42 -21.32
CA THR A 50 45.07 24.78 -22.60
C THR A 50 46.21 23.97 -23.22
N ALA A 51 45.81 23.14 -24.19
CA ALA A 51 46.55 22.60 -25.35
C ALA A 51 47.04 21.15 -25.18
N LEU A 52 46.95 20.27 -26.14
CA LEU A 52 47.13 20.38 -27.59
C LEU A 52 46.64 19.12 -28.29
N LEU A 53 46.14 19.38 -29.46
CA LEU A 53 45.86 18.51 -30.60
C LEU A 53 47.12 17.94 -31.28
N GLN A 54 46.92 16.89 -32.08
CA GLN A 54 47.67 16.46 -33.29
C GLN A 54 48.88 15.55 -33.02
N ALA A 55 49.08 14.49 -33.79
CA ALA A 55 49.33 14.48 -35.22
C ALA A 55 49.36 13.07 -35.85
N CYS A 56 48.99 13.08 -37.05
CA CYS A 56 49.25 12.28 -38.22
C CYS A 56 50.59 11.59 -38.43
N GLY A 57 50.52 10.57 -39.25
CA GLY A 57 51.51 10.22 -40.26
C GLY A 57 52.17 8.86 -40.02
N GLY A 58 52.19 7.93 -40.90
CA GLY A 58 52.40 7.83 -42.27
C GLY A 58 53.33 6.67 -42.62
N GLY A 59 52.95 5.88 -43.57
CA GLY A 59 53.87 5.32 -44.52
C GLY A 59 54.43 3.90 -44.34
N GLY A 60 54.25 3.09 -45.36
CA GLY A 60 55.24 2.12 -45.75
C GLY A 60 54.71 0.71 -46.15
N GLY A 61 54.72 0.50 -47.43
CA GLY A 61 54.25 -0.60 -48.21
C GLY A 61 54.86 -2.00 -47.96
N GLY A 62 54.14 -2.98 -48.44
CA GLY A 62 54.60 -4.36 -48.55
C GLY A 62 53.50 -5.18 -49.21
N GLY A 63 53.58 -5.40 -50.49
CA GLY A 63 52.60 -6.23 -51.22
C GLY A 63 52.69 -7.70 -50.86
N ALA A 64 51.60 -8.28 -50.61
CA ALA A 64 51.37 -9.71 -50.63
C ALA A 64 50.06 -10.00 -51.37
N ALA A 65 50.16 -10.79 -52.41
CA ALA A 65 49.03 -11.24 -53.24
C ALA A 65 48.05 -12.06 -52.42
N PHE A 66 46.80 -11.62 -52.38
CA PHE A 66 45.70 -12.40 -51.80
C PHE A 66 45.04 -13.30 -52.85
N PRO A 67 44.68 -14.56 -52.51
CA PRO A 67 43.91 -15.42 -53.41
C PRO A 67 42.47 -14.86 -53.55
N ILE A 68 41.98 -14.85 -54.78
CA ILE A 68 40.60 -14.45 -55.10
C ILE A 68 39.63 -15.46 -54.52
N ILE A 69 38.90 -15.05 -53.46
CA ILE A 69 37.76 -15.79 -52.92
C ILE A 69 36.53 -15.34 -53.75
N PRO A 70 35.71 -16.26 -54.27
CA PRO A 70 34.47 -15.89 -54.94
C PRO A 70 33.54 -15.14 -54.00
N PRO A 71 32.72 -14.15 -54.46
CA PRO A 71 31.84 -13.39 -53.62
C PRO A 71 30.83 -14.31 -52.96
N ALA A 72 30.69 -14.16 -51.64
CA ALA A 72 29.63 -14.84 -50.87
C ALA A 72 28.26 -14.42 -51.42
N PRO A 73 27.25 -15.33 -51.42
CA PRO A 73 25.89 -14.94 -51.80
C PRO A 73 25.40 -13.78 -50.95
N ALA A 74 24.66 -12.86 -51.56
CA ALA A 74 24.09 -11.71 -50.86
C ALA A 74 23.26 -12.18 -49.67
N PRO A 75 23.35 -11.53 -48.50
CA PRO A 75 22.48 -11.88 -47.35
C PRO A 75 21.03 -11.76 -47.77
N ALA A 76 20.23 -12.74 -47.37
CA ALA A 76 18.75 -12.64 -47.52
C ALA A 76 18.26 -11.31 -46.93
N PRO A 77 17.24 -10.68 -47.53
CA PRO A 77 16.67 -9.47 -47.00
C PRO A 77 16.26 -9.73 -45.52
N ALA A 78 16.63 -8.80 -44.63
CA ALA A 78 16.20 -8.84 -43.24
C ALA A 78 14.67 -8.93 -43.20
N PRO A 79 14.09 -9.77 -42.32
CA PRO A 79 12.64 -9.79 -42.13
C PRO A 79 12.13 -8.38 -41.89
N ALA A 80 11.02 -8.03 -42.54
CA ALA A 80 10.37 -6.75 -42.29
C ALA A 80 10.16 -6.55 -40.78
N PRO A 81 10.38 -5.37 -40.21
CA PRO A 81 10.10 -5.09 -38.80
C PRO A 81 8.66 -5.53 -38.49
N ALA A 82 8.47 -6.26 -37.40
CA ALA A 82 7.14 -6.57 -36.92
C ALA A 82 6.34 -5.25 -36.76
N PRO A 83 5.05 -5.20 -37.13
CA PRO A 83 4.24 -4.01 -36.97
C PRO A 83 4.30 -3.57 -35.51
N SER A 84 4.55 -2.28 -35.29
CA SER A 84 4.51 -1.71 -33.94
C SER A 84 3.16 -2.00 -33.29
N PRO A 85 3.11 -2.47 -32.04
CA PRO A 85 1.84 -2.77 -31.38
C PRO A 85 0.95 -1.52 -31.38
N THR A 86 -0.32 -1.70 -31.70
CA THR A 86 -1.30 -0.60 -31.67
C THR A 86 -1.33 -0.01 -30.26
N PRO A 87 -1.23 1.32 -30.10
CA PRO A 87 -1.35 1.97 -28.79
C PRO A 87 -2.67 1.61 -28.10
N LEU A 88 -2.63 1.37 -26.80
CA LEU A 88 -3.85 1.17 -26.00
C LEU A 88 -4.74 2.42 -26.08
N LYS A 89 -6.04 2.23 -26.04
CA LYS A 89 -7.04 3.29 -26.01
C LYS A 89 -8.15 2.91 -25.04
N LEU A 90 -8.53 3.85 -24.15
CA LEU A 90 -9.68 3.65 -23.27
C LEU A 90 -10.98 3.55 -24.08
N GLY A 91 -11.65 2.41 -24.00
CA GLY A 91 -12.79 2.02 -24.84
C GLY A 91 -14.17 2.30 -24.23
N PHE A 92 -14.30 3.27 -23.32
CA PHE A 92 -15.54 3.59 -22.64
C PHE A 92 -15.73 5.10 -22.46
N ASN A 93 -16.97 5.54 -22.26
CA ASN A 93 -17.26 6.91 -21.85
C ASN A 93 -17.13 7.05 -20.33
N PRO A 94 -16.64 8.19 -19.81
CA PRO A 94 -16.48 8.39 -18.38
C PRO A 94 -17.82 8.34 -17.64
N VAL A 95 -17.80 7.76 -16.44
CA VAL A 95 -18.93 7.80 -15.50
C VAL A 95 -18.99 9.19 -14.86
N ALA A 96 -20.20 9.74 -14.75
CA ALA A 96 -20.41 11.03 -14.07
C ALA A 96 -20.17 10.90 -12.56
N LYS A 97 -19.75 11.98 -11.90
CA LYS A 97 -19.71 12.09 -10.42
C LYS A 97 -21.10 11.87 -9.84
N SER A 98 -21.18 11.21 -8.68
CA SER A 98 -22.45 10.83 -8.05
C SER A 98 -22.30 10.70 -6.53
N LEU A 99 -23.37 11.05 -5.81
CA LEU A 99 -23.56 10.80 -4.39
C LEU A 99 -24.61 9.71 -4.14
N ALA A 100 -25.02 8.97 -5.17
CA ALA A 100 -26.01 7.91 -5.05
C ALA A 100 -25.42 6.67 -4.33
N ASP A 101 -26.27 6.02 -3.53
CA ASP A 101 -25.91 4.80 -2.79
C ASP A 101 -25.92 3.56 -3.71
N VAL A 102 -25.07 3.56 -4.73
CA VAL A 102 -25.03 2.52 -5.76
C VAL A 102 -23.66 2.49 -6.46
N VAL A 103 -23.24 1.30 -6.87
CA VAL A 103 -22.10 1.15 -7.79
C VAL A 103 -22.54 1.47 -9.22
N THR A 104 -21.88 2.45 -9.83
CA THR A 104 -22.14 2.89 -11.22
C THR A 104 -20.92 2.61 -12.10
N VAL A 105 -21.13 1.93 -13.23
CA VAL A 105 -20.09 1.62 -14.24
C VAL A 105 -20.51 2.16 -15.63
N PRO A 106 -19.60 2.25 -16.62
CA PRO A 106 -19.95 2.79 -17.94
C PRO A 106 -21.00 1.94 -18.67
N ALA A 107 -21.72 2.56 -19.59
CA ALA A 107 -22.61 1.83 -20.49
C ALA A 107 -21.82 0.72 -21.25
N GLY A 108 -22.42 -0.46 -21.35
CA GLY A 108 -21.77 -1.65 -21.93
C GLY A 108 -21.01 -2.50 -20.93
N TYR A 109 -21.02 -2.14 -19.65
CA TYR A 109 -20.47 -2.95 -18.56
C TYR A 109 -21.57 -3.34 -17.57
N THR A 110 -21.34 -4.44 -16.84
CA THR A 110 -22.20 -4.92 -15.77
C THR A 110 -21.35 -5.15 -14.52
N ALA A 111 -21.74 -4.56 -13.40
CA ALA A 111 -21.20 -4.82 -12.08
C ALA A 111 -22.16 -5.73 -11.30
N SER A 112 -21.65 -6.79 -10.68
CA SER A 112 -22.43 -7.74 -9.88
C SER A 112 -21.72 -8.00 -8.56
N VAL A 113 -22.47 -8.02 -7.45
CA VAL A 113 -21.93 -8.37 -6.14
C VAL A 113 -21.60 -9.87 -6.12
N LEU A 114 -20.37 -10.19 -5.76
CA LEU A 114 -19.85 -11.56 -5.74
C LEU A 114 -19.80 -12.16 -4.33
N TYR A 115 -19.34 -11.37 -3.35
CA TYR A 115 -18.98 -11.83 -2.02
C TYR A 115 -19.06 -10.67 -1.04
N ARG A 116 -19.67 -10.88 0.16
CA ARG A 116 -19.97 -9.80 1.10
C ARG A 116 -19.50 -10.17 2.50
N LEU A 117 -19.29 -9.18 3.36
CA LEU A 117 -19.18 -9.37 4.80
C LEU A 117 -20.21 -10.36 5.30
N GLY A 118 -19.79 -11.36 6.06
CA GLY A 118 -20.63 -12.37 6.69
C GLY A 118 -21.06 -13.52 5.79
N ASP A 119 -20.85 -13.47 4.47
CA ASP A 119 -21.17 -14.58 3.57
C ASP A 119 -20.39 -15.84 3.97
N PRO A 120 -21.06 -17.02 4.06
CA PRO A 120 -20.44 -18.25 4.54
C PRO A 120 -19.47 -18.84 3.50
N ILE A 121 -18.30 -19.31 3.94
CA ILE A 121 -17.29 -19.93 3.08
C ILE A 121 -17.05 -21.41 3.36
N ALA A 122 -17.84 -22.02 4.25
CA ALA A 122 -17.76 -23.44 4.60
C ALA A 122 -19.13 -24.10 4.57
N ALA A 123 -19.14 -25.42 4.34
CA ALA A 123 -20.35 -26.21 4.40
C ALA A 123 -21.01 -26.14 5.78
N GLY A 124 -22.35 -26.15 5.80
CA GLY A 124 -23.14 -26.16 7.04
C GLY A 124 -23.21 -24.84 7.81
N VAL A 125 -22.59 -23.78 7.31
CA VAL A 125 -22.74 -22.43 7.86
C VAL A 125 -24.00 -21.78 7.27
N ALA A 126 -24.92 -21.33 8.13
CA ALA A 126 -26.17 -20.70 7.70
C ALA A 126 -25.93 -19.35 6.99
N PRO A 127 -26.86 -18.90 6.14
CA PRO A 127 -26.83 -17.56 5.56
C PRO A 127 -26.68 -16.49 6.64
N TYR A 128 -25.98 -15.40 6.31
CA TYR A 128 -25.77 -14.27 7.21
C TYR A 128 -27.06 -13.47 7.39
N LYS A 129 -27.41 -13.16 8.63
CA LYS A 129 -28.65 -12.43 8.96
C LYS A 129 -28.51 -10.91 8.83
N ASN A 130 -27.29 -10.40 8.92
CA ASN A 130 -26.96 -8.97 8.88
C ASN A 130 -27.67 -8.12 9.96
N ASP A 131 -27.93 -8.70 11.13
CA ASP A 131 -28.56 -8.04 12.27
C ASP A 131 -27.74 -8.11 13.57
N GLY A 132 -26.55 -8.71 13.49
CA GLY A 132 -25.65 -8.91 14.63
C GLY A 132 -25.99 -10.07 15.53
N THR A 133 -27.01 -10.92 15.19
CA THR A 133 -27.47 -12.07 16.00
C THR A 133 -26.92 -13.42 15.55
N ASP A 134 -26.05 -13.45 14.51
CA ASP A 134 -25.40 -14.68 14.11
C ASP A 134 -24.49 -15.21 15.22
N ASP A 135 -24.37 -16.55 15.31
CA ASP A 135 -23.51 -17.20 16.29
C ASP A 135 -22.05 -16.77 16.11
N PRO A 136 -21.41 -16.13 17.11
CA PRO A 136 -20.02 -15.69 17.04
C PRO A 136 -19.04 -16.79 16.66
N ALA A 137 -19.26 -18.03 17.04
CA ALA A 137 -18.44 -19.19 16.71
C ALA A 137 -18.44 -19.57 15.21
N THR A 138 -19.27 -18.92 14.39
CA THR A 138 -19.31 -19.18 12.93
C THR A 138 -18.51 -18.19 12.10
N TYR A 139 -18.03 -17.10 12.70
CA TYR A 139 -17.37 -16.02 11.95
C TYR A 139 -15.97 -16.40 11.44
N ASP A 140 -15.33 -17.41 12.03
CA ASP A 140 -14.10 -18.03 11.50
C ASP A 140 -14.29 -18.72 10.14
N ARG A 141 -15.55 -18.89 9.70
CA ARG A 141 -15.97 -19.54 8.45
C ARG A 141 -16.86 -18.63 7.59
N ARG A 142 -16.77 -17.32 7.79
CA ARG A 142 -17.46 -16.28 7.02
C ARG A 142 -16.50 -15.28 6.43
N ALA A 143 -16.92 -14.52 5.43
CA ALA A 143 -16.22 -13.32 4.97
C ALA A 143 -15.99 -12.36 6.13
N GLY A 144 -14.82 -11.74 6.18
CA GLY A 144 -14.52 -10.63 7.09
C GLY A 144 -15.17 -9.33 6.66
N ASP A 145 -14.92 -8.28 7.43
CA ASP A 145 -15.34 -6.93 7.11
C ASP A 145 -14.26 -6.18 6.32
N HIS A 146 -14.47 -4.93 5.96
CA HIS A 146 -13.56 -4.04 5.23
C HIS A 146 -12.72 -4.80 4.19
N HIS A 147 -13.40 -5.24 3.11
CA HIS A 147 -12.74 -5.91 1.98
C HIS A 147 -11.73 -4.97 1.35
N ASP A 148 -10.46 -5.41 1.23
CA ASP A 148 -9.35 -4.61 0.79
C ASP A 148 -8.47 -5.33 -0.23
N GLY A 149 -7.14 -5.14 -0.20
CA GLY A 149 -6.20 -5.71 -1.15
C GLY A 149 -6.51 -7.13 -1.54
N MET A 150 -6.49 -7.46 -2.83
CA MET A 150 -6.83 -8.80 -3.32
C MET A 150 -6.00 -9.24 -4.53
N THR A 151 -5.98 -10.56 -4.74
CA THR A 151 -5.37 -11.16 -5.94
C THR A 151 -6.20 -12.35 -6.41
N PHE A 152 -6.33 -12.49 -7.72
CA PHE A 152 -6.89 -13.67 -8.38
C PHE A 152 -5.78 -14.61 -8.80
N PHE A 153 -5.80 -15.85 -8.28
CA PHE A 153 -4.89 -16.93 -8.66
C PHE A 153 -5.64 -17.96 -9.49
N GLY A 154 -5.40 -18.02 -10.79
CA GLY A 154 -6.00 -19.04 -11.65
C GLY A 154 -5.67 -20.47 -11.19
N VAL A 155 -6.63 -21.39 -11.30
CA VAL A 155 -6.53 -22.79 -10.83
C VAL A 155 -6.81 -23.75 -11.99
N ASN A 156 -5.87 -24.64 -12.32
CA ASN A 156 -6.05 -25.67 -13.34
C ASN A 156 -6.84 -26.90 -12.83
N ALA A 157 -7.13 -27.82 -13.73
CA ALA A 157 -7.84 -29.06 -13.39
C ALA A 157 -7.12 -29.96 -12.37
N ALA A 158 -5.80 -29.82 -12.22
CA ALA A 158 -5.00 -30.52 -11.22
C ALA A 158 -4.92 -29.79 -9.86
N ASN A 159 -5.74 -28.75 -9.66
CA ASN A 159 -5.76 -27.92 -8.45
C ASN A 159 -4.41 -27.22 -8.17
N LYS A 160 -3.70 -26.83 -9.21
CA LYS A 160 -2.45 -26.08 -9.13
C LYS A 160 -2.61 -24.69 -9.70
N TRP A 161 -1.74 -23.78 -9.28
CA TRP A 161 -1.64 -22.45 -9.84
C TRP A 161 -1.45 -22.48 -11.36
N ASP A 162 -2.25 -21.71 -12.05
CA ASP A 162 -2.21 -21.52 -13.50
C ASP A 162 -2.62 -20.06 -13.81
N PRO A 163 -1.68 -19.16 -13.97
CA PRO A 163 -1.98 -17.73 -14.17
C PRO A 163 -2.77 -17.47 -15.46
N ALA A 164 -2.79 -18.40 -16.41
CA ALA A 164 -3.58 -18.28 -17.65
C ALA A 164 -5.04 -18.70 -17.49
N ASN A 165 -5.42 -19.37 -16.39
CA ASN A 165 -6.81 -19.76 -16.19
C ASN A 165 -7.68 -18.54 -15.85
N ALA A 166 -8.69 -18.32 -16.69
CA ALA A 166 -9.58 -17.16 -16.61
C ALA A 166 -11.02 -17.53 -16.18
N THR A 167 -11.27 -18.78 -15.84
CA THR A 167 -12.64 -19.27 -15.56
C THR A 167 -12.80 -19.91 -14.19
N ARG A 168 -11.71 -20.26 -13.53
CA ARG A 168 -11.65 -20.80 -12.18
C ARG A 168 -10.41 -20.26 -11.48
N GLY A 169 -10.55 -19.78 -10.24
CA GLY A 169 -9.43 -19.27 -9.48
C GLY A 169 -9.69 -19.26 -8.00
N LEU A 170 -8.64 -18.91 -7.25
CA LEU A 170 -8.74 -18.52 -5.84
C LEU A 170 -8.68 -17.00 -5.79
N LEU A 171 -9.70 -16.38 -5.23
CA LEU A 171 -9.68 -14.98 -4.86
C LEU A 171 -9.20 -14.90 -3.41
N VAL A 172 -8.05 -14.29 -3.22
CA VAL A 172 -7.46 -14.04 -1.90
C VAL A 172 -7.61 -12.56 -1.62
N MET A 173 -8.22 -12.22 -0.48
CA MET A 173 -8.50 -10.82 -0.15
C MET A 173 -8.31 -10.52 1.32
N ASN A 174 -7.88 -9.32 1.58
CA ASN A 174 -7.74 -8.74 2.91
C ASN A 174 -9.10 -8.34 3.50
N HIS A 175 -9.13 -8.33 4.82
CA HIS A 175 -10.19 -7.78 5.66
C HIS A 175 -9.51 -6.88 6.68
N GLU A 176 -9.39 -5.61 6.33
CA GLU A 176 -8.53 -4.66 7.03
C GLU A 176 -9.01 -4.40 8.46
N ALA A 177 -10.19 -3.84 8.59
CA ALA A 177 -10.75 -3.36 9.84
C ALA A 177 -12.22 -3.80 9.99
N ILE A 178 -12.96 -3.12 10.82
CA ILE A 178 -14.38 -3.40 11.10
C ILE A 178 -15.17 -2.11 11.28
N THR A 179 -16.47 -2.14 10.96
CA THR A 179 -17.42 -1.11 11.37
C THR A 179 -18.28 -1.65 12.54
N PRO A 180 -17.83 -1.49 13.80
CA PRO A 180 -18.45 -2.16 14.95
C PRO A 180 -19.94 -1.86 15.15
N LEU A 181 -20.36 -0.67 14.69
CA LEU A 181 -21.76 -0.25 14.76
C LEU A 181 -22.71 -1.29 14.14
N PHE A 182 -22.32 -1.89 13.01
CA PHE A 182 -23.19 -2.80 12.26
C PHE A 182 -23.01 -4.29 12.60
N LEU A 183 -21.94 -4.65 13.29
CA LEU A 183 -21.58 -6.04 13.59
C LEU A 183 -22.34 -6.62 14.77
N HIS A 184 -22.83 -5.77 15.65
CA HIS A 184 -23.55 -6.18 16.88
C HIS A 184 -24.98 -5.66 16.85
N PRO A 185 -25.92 -6.24 17.62
CA PRO A 185 -27.33 -5.84 17.54
C PRO A 185 -27.55 -4.33 17.74
N ASN A 186 -26.77 -3.69 18.62
CA ASN A 186 -26.85 -2.26 18.95
C ASN A 186 -25.49 -1.56 18.97
N GLY A 187 -24.51 -2.03 18.16
CA GLY A 187 -23.12 -1.62 18.26
C GLY A 187 -22.39 -2.30 19.41
N GLN A 188 -21.14 -1.88 19.67
CA GLN A 188 -20.31 -2.46 20.74
C GLN A 188 -20.89 -2.22 22.13
N THR A 189 -20.86 -3.24 22.98
CA THR A 189 -21.26 -3.15 24.39
C THR A 189 -20.05 -2.72 25.23
N VAL A 190 -20.05 -1.46 25.66
CA VAL A 190 -18.98 -0.86 26.45
C VAL A 190 -19.58 -0.25 27.72
N ASP A 191 -19.06 -0.63 28.90
CA ASP A 191 -19.42 -0.02 30.18
C ASP A 191 -18.17 0.57 30.86
N ALA A 192 -18.19 1.87 31.14
CA ALA A 192 -17.08 2.61 31.75
C ALA A 192 -15.70 2.38 31.07
N GLY A 193 -15.68 2.22 29.73
CA GLY A 193 -14.45 1.96 28.95
C GLY A 193 -13.97 0.50 28.98
N VAL A 194 -14.85 -0.44 29.37
CA VAL A 194 -14.58 -1.87 29.42
C VAL A 194 -15.55 -2.62 28.51
N ARG A 195 -15.03 -3.55 27.71
CA ARG A 195 -15.84 -4.49 26.91
C ARG A 195 -16.39 -5.57 27.84
N THR A 196 -17.72 -5.63 27.97
CA THR A 196 -18.39 -6.54 28.90
C THR A 196 -18.93 -7.80 28.24
N VAL A 197 -18.95 -7.87 26.90
CA VAL A 197 -19.42 -9.01 26.11
C VAL A 197 -18.27 -9.60 25.32
N ALA A 198 -17.69 -10.68 25.78
CA ALA A 198 -16.53 -11.33 25.19
C ALA A 198 -16.81 -11.89 23.79
N GLU A 199 -18.02 -12.37 23.53
CA GLU A 199 -18.44 -12.90 22.23
C GLU A 199 -18.47 -11.81 21.12
N GLU A 200 -18.71 -10.55 21.48
CA GLU A 200 -18.56 -9.44 20.52
C GLU A 200 -17.11 -9.31 20.09
N VAL A 201 -16.17 -9.30 21.02
CA VAL A 201 -14.72 -9.21 20.72
C VAL A 201 -14.23 -10.44 19.93
N GLN A 202 -14.76 -11.63 20.24
CA GLN A 202 -14.43 -12.83 19.46
C GLN A 202 -14.91 -12.70 18.00
N ARG A 203 -16.09 -12.14 17.76
CA ARG A 203 -16.59 -11.84 16.42
C ARG A 203 -15.67 -10.86 15.70
N GLU A 204 -15.27 -9.79 16.36
CA GLU A 204 -14.37 -8.79 15.83
C GLU A 204 -13.00 -9.40 15.45
N PHE A 205 -12.45 -10.30 16.26
CA PHE A 205 -11.24 -11.04 15.95
C PHE A 205 -11.32 -11.83 14.64
N TYR A 206 -12.44 -12.49 14.39
CA TYR A 206 -12.63 -13.28 13.18
C TYR A 206 -12.89 -12.44 11.94
N LEU A 207 -13.35 -11.20 12.07
CA LEU A 207 -13.69 -10.36 10.94
C LEU A 207 -12.49 -9.66 10.29
N HIS A 208 -11.35 -9.58 10.99
CA HIS A 208 -10.08 -9.10 10.45
C HIS A 208 -9.31 -10.22 9.69
N GLY A 209 -8.30 -9.81 8.94
CA GLY A 209 -7.32 -10.70 8.35
C GLY A 209 -7.55 -11.00 6.87
N VAL A 210 -7.55 -12.26 6.45
CA VAL A 210 -7.57 -12.66 5.04
C VAL A 210 -8.59 -13.79 4.82
N SER A 211 -9.30 -13.77 3.67
CA SER A 211 -10.04 -14.92 3.17
C SER A 211 -9.44 -15.45 1.87
N VAL A 212 -9.45 -16.77 1.72
CA VAL A 212 -9.20 -17.48 0.46
C VAL A 212 -10.50 -18.14 0.05
N ILE A 213 -11.01 -17.83 -1.14
CA ILE A 213 -12.24 -18.42 -1.67
C ILE A 213 -12.05 -18.87 -3.12
N GLU A 214 -12.63 -20.03 -3.45
CA GLU A 214 -12.69 -20.49 -4.84
C GLU A 214 -13.82 -19.78 -5.58
N VAL A 215 -13.49 -19.18 -6.74
CA VAL A 215 -14.46 -18.51 -7.62
C VAL A 215 -14.50 -19.18 -8.99
N ASN A 216 -15.69 -19.22 -9.59
CA ASN A 216 -15.92 -19.88 -10.86
C ASN A 216 -16.76 -18.99 -11.78
N LYS A 217 -16.43 -19.02 -13.08
CA LYS A 217 -17.16 -18.34 -14.15
C LYS A 217 -18.11 -19.33 -14.84
N ASN A 218 -19.36 -18.93 -14.99
CA ASN A 218 -20.36 -19.64 -15.78
C ASN A 218 -21.01 -18.66 -16.76
N GLY A 219 -20.71 -18.80 -18.05
CA GLY A 219 -21.05 -17.76 -19.03
C GLY A 219 -20.34 -16.44 -18.71
N ASN A 220 -21.09 -15.36 -18.51
CA ASN A 220 -20.57 -14.07 -18.05
C ASN A 220 -20.72 -13.85 -16.53
N ALA A 221 -21.39 -14.77 -15.82
CA ALA A 221 -21.59 -14.68 -14.38
C ALA A 221 -20.44 -15.32 -13.62
N TRP A 222 -20.08 -14.71 -12.48
CA TRP A 222 -19.14 -15.25 -11.52
C TRP A 222 -19.85 -15.61 -10.21
N SER A 223 -19.39 -16.65 -9.55
CA SER A 223 -19.88 -17.05 -8.23
C SER A 223 -18.73 -17.62 -7.41
N TYR A 224 -18.77 -17.47 -6.08
CA TYR A 224 -17.86 -18.22 -5.22
C TYR A 224 -18.46 -19.59 -4.84
N LYS A 225 -17.59 -20.55 -4.53
CA LYS A 225 -17.95 -21.88 -4.10
C LYS A 225 -17.86 -21.98 -2.58
N GLN A 226 -18.99 -22.01 -1.89
CA GLN A 226 -19.06 -21.98 -0.41
C GLN A 226 -18.30 -23.15 0.25
N ASP A 227 -18.28 -24.34 -0.32
CA ASP A 227 -17.76 -25.57 0.27
C ASP A 227 -16.45 -26.04 -0.38
N SER A 228 -15.67 -25.14 -0.96
CA SER A 228 -14.38 -25.49 -1.55
C SER A 228 -13.37 -25.90 -0.48
N SER A 229 -12.57 -26.93 -0.77
CA SER A 229 -11.46 -27.35 0.08
C SER A 229 -10.32 -26.36 0.15
N PHE A 230 -10.28 -25.34 -0.71
CA PHE A 230 -9.33 -24.24 -0.66
C PHE A 230 -9.76 -23.14 0.29
N ASN A 231 -11.07 -23.03 0.60
CA ASN A 231 -11.59 -21.93 1.38
C ASN A 231 -11.04 -21.95 2.80
N ARG A 232 -10.52 -20.82 3.25
CA ARG A 232 -10.11 -20.63 4.64
C ARG A 232 -10.09 -19.17 5.04
N ARG A 233 -10.09 -18.96 6.35
CA ARG A 233 -9.79 -17.68 6.98
C ARG A 233 -8.43 -17.71 7.66
N VAL A 234 -7.70 -16.62 7.51
CA VAL A 234 -6.52 -16.27 8.30
C VAL A 234 -6.88 -15.00 9.05
N HIS A 235 -6.98 -15.06 10.37
CA HIS A 235 -7.54 -14.00 11.20
C HIS A 235 -6.69 -13.74 12.45
N THR A 236 -7.10 -12.86 13.34
CA THR A 236 -6.30 -12.46 14.51
C THR A 236 -5.91 -13.60 15.45
N LEU A 237 -6.59 -14.74 15.44
CA LEU A 237 -6.26 -15.90 16.29
C LEU A 237 -5.46 -17.00 15.57
N THR A 238 -5.23 -16.88 14.26
CA THR A 238 -4.47 -17.87 13.47
C THR A 238 -3.01 -17.92 13.92
N GLU A 239 -2.46 -19.12 14.19
CA GLU A 239 -1.02 -19.26 14.48
C GLU A 239 -0.18 -18.88 13.27
N MET A 240 0.90 -18.13 13.49
CA MET A 240 1.85 -17.67 12.49
C MET A 240 3.28 -17.86 12.95
N GLN A 241 4.19 -18.10 12.02
CA GLN A 241 5.62 -18.17 12.28
C GLN A 241 6.30 -16.85 11.90
N PHE A 242 7.37 -16.52 12.61
CA PHE A 242 8.32 -15.51 12.16
C PHE A 242 9.42 -16.15 11.34
N SER A 243 9.90 -15.45 10.32
CA SER A 243 11.08 -15.79 9.56
C SER A 243 11.93 -14.55 9.28
N GLY A 244 13.18 -14.74 8.90
CA GLY A 244 14.11 -13.64 8.69
C GLY A 244 14.79 -13.14 9.98
N PRO A 245 15.43 -11.94 9.96
CA PRO A 245 16.40 -11.51 10.97
C PRO A 245 15.83 -11.28 12.37
N ALA A 246 14.55 -10.95 12.52
CA ALA A 246 13.95 -10.75 13.85
C ALA A 246 13.45 -12.04 14.51
N ALA A 247 13.28 -13.13 13.76
CA ALA A 247 12.78 -14.39 14.29
C ALA A 247 13.69 -14.96 15.41
N LYS A 248 13.05 -15.47 16.47
CA LYS A 248 13.74 -16.08 17.64
C LYS A 248 14.64 -15.10 18.42
N THR A 249 14.36 -13.81 18.34
CA THR A 249 15.05 -12.80 19.14
C THR A 249 14.25 -12.43 20.39
N ASP A 250 14.91 -11.80 21.36
CA ASP A 250 14.27 -11.32 22.59
C ASP A 250 13.19 -10.27 22.33
N TYR A 251 13.27 -9.54 21.22
CA TYR A 251 12.28 -8.55 20.82
C TYR A 251 10.89 -9.13 20.51
N LEU A 252 10.82 -10.42 20.15
CA LEU A 252 9.58 -11.12 19.78
C LEU A 252 9.09 -12.13 20.83
N LYS A 253 9.81 -12.24 21.97
CA LYS A 253 9.35 -13.10 23.08
C LYS A 253 8.11 -12.53 23.73
N THR A 254 7.12 -13.38 23.95
CA THR A 254 5.87 -13.08 24.62
C THR A 254 5.45 -14.30 25.47
N LYS A 255 4.42 -14.14 26.30
CA LYS A 255 3.82 -15.27 27.04
C LYS A 255 3.37 -16.40 26.10
N TYR A 256 2.95 -16.09 24.87
CA TYR A 256 2.55 -17.08 23.85
C TYR A 256 3.74 -17.76 23.16
N SER A 257 4.83 -17.04 22.96
CA SER A 257 6.03 -17.52 22.27
C SER A 257 7.26 -17.19 23.08
N THR A 258 7.67 -18.12 23.96
CA THR A 258 8.77 -17.89 24.89
C THR A 258 10.15 -17.87 24.21
N ASP A 259 10.24 -18.38 22.99
CA ASP A 259 11.44 -18.36 22.13
C ASP A 259 11.39 -17.30 21.01
N GLY A 260 10.27 -16.56 20.85
CA GLY A 260 10.11 -15.55 19.79
C GLY A 260 10.00 -16.12 18.38
N SER A 261 9.64 -17.40 18.22
CA SER A 261 9.55 -18.06 16.91
C SER A 261 8.18 -17.91 16.22
N LYS A 262 7.14 -17.61 17.00
CA LYS A 262 5.74 -17.58 16.51
C LYS A 262 4.90 -16.51 17.20
N THR A 263 3.74 -16.25 16.64
CA THR A 263 2.71 -15.34 17.16
C THR A 263 1.34 -15.81 16.76
N ARG A 264 0.31 -15.04 17.10
CA ARG A 264 -1.05 -15.18 16.60
C ARG A 264 -1.43 -13.98 15.77
N GLY A 265 -2.01 -14.28 14.62
CA GLY A 265 -2.83 -13.39 13.85
C GLY A 265 -2.14 -12.35 13.02
N THR A 266 -2.96 -11.82 12.16
CA THR A 266 -2.76 -10.63 11.36
C THR A 266 -4.00 -9.76 11.47
N LEU A 267 -3.85 -8.47 11.31
CA LEU A 267 -4.93 -7.51 11.36
C LEU A 267 -4.53 -6.22 10.64
N ASN A 268 -5.52 -5.39 10.39
CA ASN A 268 -5.39 -4.14 9.64
C ASN A 268 -4.62 -4.40 8.34
N ASN A 269 -5.11 -5.40 7.62
CA ASN A 269 -4.53 -5.90 6.40
C ASN A 269 -5.06 -5.04 5.25
N CYS A 270 -4.33 -4.01 4.86
CA CYS A 270 -4.72 -3.08 3.81
C CYS A 270 -4.32 -3.61 2.42
N ALA A 271 -3.37 -2.99 1.75
CA ALA A 271 -2.93 -3.44 0.45
C ALA A 271 -2.21 -4.81 0.47
N ASN A 272 -1.87 -5.31 -0.69
CA ASN A 272 -1.30 -6.63 -0.84
C ASN A 272 -0.11 -6.66 -1.81
N GLY A 273 0.43 -7.84 -1.98
CA GLY A 273 1.41 -8.17 -2.99
C GLY A 273 1.33 -9.63 -3.39
N THR A 274 2.16 -10.00 -4.34
CA THR A 274 2.29 -11.37 -4.82
C THR A 274 3.74 -11.78 -4.97
N THR A 275 3.95 -13.08 -5.09
CA THR A 275 5.27 -13.66 -5.35
C THR A 275 5.29 -14.39 -6.68
N PRO A 276 6.45 -14.49 -7.33
CA PRO A 276 6.55 -15.23 -8.59
C PRO A 276 6.44 -16.75 -8.42
N TRP A 277 6.38 -17.25 -7.19
CA TRP A 277 6.11 -18.66 -6.89
C TRP A 277 4.67 -18.97 -6.52
N GLY A 278 3.76 -17.96 -6.56
CA GLY A 278 2.33 -18.16 -6.43
C GLY A 278 1.78 -18.08 -5.01
N THR A 279 2.43 -17.34 -4.10
CA THR A 279 1.89 -17.01 -2.79
C THR A 279 1.39 -15.58 -2.73
N TYR A 280 0.50 -15.32 -1.76
CA TYR A 280 -0.08 -14.02 -1.46
C TYR A 280 0.68 -13.34 -0.33
N LEU A 281 0.86 -12.04 -0.44
CA LEU A 281 1.43 -11.19 0.61
C LEU A 281 0.35 -10.26 1.11
N THR A 282 0.00 -10.34 2.39
CA THR A 282 -0.85 -9.36 3.06
C THR A 282 -0.01 -8.44 3.92
N CYS A 283 -0.41 -7.19 4.05
CA CYS A 283 0.38 -6.13 4.64
C CYS A 283 -0.33 -5.55 5.85
N GLU A 284 0.35 -5.53 7.02
CA GLU A 284 -0.19 -5.02 8.28
C GLU A 284 0.10 -3.53 8.40
N GLU A 285 -0.92 -2.69 8.40
CA GLU A 285 -0.81 -1.23 8.31
C GLU A 285 -1.00 -0.52 9.66
N ASN A 286 -2.21 -0.20 10.09
CA ASN A 286 -2.53 0.62 11.28
C ASN A 286 -2.61 -0.18 12.60
N TRP A 287 -1.81 -1.24 12.72
CA TRP A 287 -1.77 -2.18 13.83
C TRP A 287 -1.52 -1.54 15.22
N ALA A 288 -0.81 -0.42 15.28
CA ALA A 288 -0.37 0.19 16.54
C ALA A 288 -1.54 0.64 17.41
N GLY A 289 -2.61 1.14 16.79
CA GLY A 289 -3.82 1.64 17.46
C GLY A 289 -4.62 0.58 18.21
N TYR A 290 -4.45 -0.70 17.91
CA TYR A 290 -5.16 -1.78 18.59
C TYR A 290 -4.60 -2.12 19.97
N PHE A 291 -3.37 -1.71 20.26
CA PHE A 291 -2.69 -2.04 21.52
C PHE A 291 -2.99 -1.07 22.64
N ARG A 292 -3.25 -1.61 23.81
CA ARG A 292 -3.32 -0.85 25.05
C ARG A 292 -1.92 -0.64 25.61
N ARG A 293 -1.61 0.62 25.95
CA ARG A 293 -0.44 1.01 26.75
C ARG A 293 -0.72 2.35 27.44
N ILE A 294 -0.80 2.34 28.76
CA ILE A 294 -1.02 3.56 29.56
C ILE A 294 0.34 4.14 29.95
N LYS A 295 0.77 5.20 29.25
CA LYS A 295 2.08 5.86 29.43
C LYS A 295 2.40 6.15 30.89
N GLY A 296 1.49 6.76 31.65
CA GLY A 296 1.75 7.20 33.02
C GLY A 296 2.11 6.09 34.01
N THR A 297 1.71 4.84 33.74
CA THR A 297 1.98 3.67 34.59
C THR A 297 3.08 2.77 34.05
N ASP A 298 3.32 2.78 32.74
CA ASP A 298 4.26 1.87 32.09
C ASP A 298 5.65 2.50 31.85
N ASP A 299 5.73 3.81 31.60
CA ASP A 299 6.98 4.48 31.21
C ASP A 299 8.14 4.26 32.21
N SER A 300 7.85 4.26 33.51
CA SER A 300 8.85 4.04 34.55
C SER A 300 9.46 2.63 34.55
N LYS A 301 8.84 1.70 33.83
CA LYS A 301 9.27 0.30 33.71
C LYS A 301 10.02 0.02 32.39
N ARG A 302 10.22 1.07 31.56
CA ARG A 302 10.79 0.97 30.22
C ARG A 302 12.15 1.65 30.12
N SER A 303 13.01 1.12 29.27
CA SER A 303 14.23 1.82 28.84
C SER A 303 13.89 3.00 27.95
N ALA A 304 14.79 3.99 27.87
CA ALA A 304 14.67 5.12 26.95
C ALA A 304 14.54 4.65 25.48
N LYS A 305 15.19 3.54 25.14
CA LYS A 305 15.14 2.92 23.82
C LYS A 305 13.74 2.38 23.48
N GLU A 306 13.10 1.67 24.40
CA GLU A 306 11.73 1.18 24.23
C GLU A 306 10.74 2.36 24.12
N LEU A 307 10.91 3.42 24.94
CA LEU A 307 10.07 4.60 24.88
C LEU A 307 10.19 5.34 23.54
N ALA A 308 11.39 5.43 22.97
CA ALA A 308 11.61 5.99 21.64
C ALA A 308 10.89 5.17 20.55
N SER A 309 10.98 3.84 20.63
CA SER A 309 10.23 2.96 19.71
C SER A 309 8.72 3.13 19.84
N PHE A 310 8.17 3.08 21.06
CA PHE A 310 6.75 3.29 21.30
C PHE A 310 6.26 4.66 20.80
N GLY A 311 7.03 5.71 21.03
CA GLY A 311 6.72 7.06 20.53
C GLY A 311 6.68 7.10 19.01
N ARG A 312 7.68 6.49 18.37
CA ARG A 312 7.81 6.52 16.90
C ARG A 312 6.76 5.68 16.17
N TYR A 313 6.18 4.69 16.82
CA TYR A 313 5.10 3.85 16.27
C TYR A 313 3.70 4.21 16.79
N GLY A 314 3.57 5.19 17.68
CA GLY A 314 2.28 5.62 18.18
C GLY A 314 1.58 4.66 19.14
N VAL A 315 2.30 3.69 19.73
CA VAL A 315 1.70 2.73 20.69
C VAL A 315 1.52 3.40 22.05
N ALA A 316 0.37 4.04 22.25
CA ALA A 316 0.09 4.82 23.47
C ALA A 316 -1.40 5.14 23.62
N SER A 317 -2.25 4.12 23.71
CA SER A 317 -3.70 4.31 23.82
C SER A 317 -4.34 3.29 24.75
N THR A 318 -5.67 3.35 24.87
CA THR A 318 -6.48 2.32 25.53
C THR A 318 -6.75 1.11 24.62
N GLY A 319 -6.30 1.17 23.34
CA GLY A 319 -6.66 0.27 22.25
C GLY A 319 -7.96 0.70 21.58
N ARG A 320 -7.98 0.88 20.26
CA ARG A 320 -9.14 1.44 19.52
C ARG A 320 -10.43 0.62 19.74
N GLU A 321 -10.33 -0.71 19.87
CA GLU A 321 -11.46 -1.60 20.06
C GLU A 321 -11.60 -2.07 21.52
N LEU A 322 -10.76 -1.60 22.42
CA LEU A 322 -10.77 -1.95 23.85
C LEU A 322 -10.64 -3.46 24.14
N TRP A 323 -10.09 -4.26 23.22
CA TRP A 323 -10.01 -5.72 23.34
C TRP A 323 -9.27 -6.20 24.59
N ALA A 324 -8.24 -5.45 25.00
CA ALA A 324 -7.47 -5.75 26.22
C ALA A 324 -8.26 -5.61 27.53
N THR A 325 -9.47 -5.09 27.47
CA THR A 325 -10.30 -4.81 28.66
C THR A 325 -11.22 -5.95 29.05
N VAL A 326 -11.39 -6.95 28.16
CA VAL A 326 -12.24 -8.14 28.46
C VAL A 326 -11.69 -8.93 29.63
N THR A 327 -12.54 -9.22 30.61
CA THR A 327 -12.22 -10.01 31.80
C THR A 327 -13.30 -11.02 32.13
N PRO A 328 -12.94 -12.25 32.55
CA PRO A 328 -11.58 -12.77 32.64
C PRO A 328 -10.95 -12.98 31.26
N ASP A 329 -9.62 -12.97 31.20
CA ASP A 329 -8.90 -13.37 29.99
C ASP A 329 -9.01 -14.89 29.78
N THR A 330 -8.84 -15.33 28.55
CA THR A 330 -8.73 -16.77 28.25
C THR A 330 -7.40 -17.34 28.75
N ALA A 331 -7.34 -18.65 29.00
CA ALA A 331 -6.11 -19.31 29.50
C ALA A 331 -4.90 -19.09 28.58
N ASP A 332 -5.15 -18.93 27.28
CA ASP A 332 -4.14 -18.68 26.24
C ASP A 332 -3.97 -17.19 25.88
N GLY A 333 -4.59 -16.27 26.63
CA GLY A 333 -4.35 -14.84 26.55
C GLY A 333 -4.91 -14.17 25.30
N GLN A 334 -6.11 -14.53 24.83
CA GLN A 334 -6.69 -13.96 23.60
C GLN A 334 -6.96 -12.46 23.71
N TYR A 335 -7.36 -11.98 24.88
CA TYR A 335 -7.65 -10.58 25.14
C TYR A 335 -6.43 -9.85 25.70
N GLY A 336 -5.74 -10.43 26.68
CA GLY A 336 -4.60 -9.82 27.37
C GLY A 336 -3.39 -9.57 26.45
N ARG A 337 -3.28 -10.27 25.32
CA ARG A 337 -2.19 -10.05 24.35
C ARG A 337 -2.19 -8.66 23.70
N TRP A 338 -3.30 -7.96 23.76
CA TRP A 338 -3.42 -6.59 23.28
C TRP A 338 -2.95 -5.54 24.31
N ASN A 339 -2.59 -5.98 25.53
CA ASN A 339 -1.99 -5.11 26.52
C ASN A 339 -0.46 -5.26 26.52
N THR A 340 0.25 -4.22 26.12
CA THR A 340 1.71 -4.21 26.03
C THR A 340 2.39 -3.69 27.30
N GLU A 341 1.65 -3.43 28.37
CA GLU A 341 2.23 -2.98 29.65
C GLU A 341 3.09 -4.06 30.31
N VAL A 342 4.15 -3.65 31.01
CA VAL A 342 4.98 -4.56 31.82
C VAL A 342 4.20 -4.97 33.06
N ILE A 343 3.79 -6.24 33.11
CA ILE A 343 2.99 -6.83 34.21
C ILE A 343 3.79 -7.90 34.95
N GLY A 344 4.44 -8.80 34.22
CA GLY A 344 5.23 -9.90 34.75
C GLY A 344 6.71 -9.56 34.97
N ALA A 345 7.49 -10.53 35.47
CA ALA A 345 8.91 -10.37 35.72
C ALA A 345 9.72 -10.33 34.41
N SER A 346 9.30 -11.08 33.40
CA SER A 346 10.00 -11.20 32.12
C SER A 346 9.03 -11.06 30.93
N ALA A 347 9.57 -10.93 29.72
CA ALA A 347 8.78 -10.88 28.48
C ALA A 347 8.00 -12.18 28.20
N THR A 348 8.39 -13.29 28.86
CA THR A 348 7.68 -14.58 28.74
C THR A 348 6.49 -14.71 29.73
N ASP A 349 6.33 -13.73 30.63
CA ASP A 349 5.23 -13.72 31.59
C ASP A 349 4.04 -12.84 31.16
N ASP A 350 4.28 -11.95 30.17
CA ASP A 350 3.29 -11.00 29.67
C ASP A 350 3.42 -10.77 28.15
N TYR A 351 2.77 -9.74 27.65
CA TYR A 351 2.79 -9.36 26.24
C TYR A 351 3.44 -7.98 25.99
N ARG A 352 4.45 -7.60 26.84
CA ARG A 352 5.17 -6.34 26.69
C ARG A 352 5.78 -6.10 25.31
N ASN A 353 6.06 -7.17 24.57
CA ASN A 353 6.55 -7.16 23.19
C ASN A 353 5.42 -7.48 22.17
N GLY A 354 4.16 -7.57 22.58
CA GLY A 354 3.04 -7.93 21.73
C GLY A 354 2.95 -7.04 20.47
N HIS A 355 3.17 -5.75 20.60
CA HIS A 355 3.17 -4.79 19.50
C HIS A 355 4.28 -5.07 18.44
N ASN A 356 5.42 -5.66 18.81
CA ASN A 356 6.47 -6.03 17.88
C ASN A 356 6.09 -7.21 17.00
N THR A 357 5.03 -7.91 17.31
CA THR A 357 4.57 -9.06 16.54
C THR A 357 3.68 -8.67 15.34
N TYR A 358 3.41 -7.37 15.16
CA TYR A 358 2.63 -6.79 14.06
C TYR A 358 3.41 -5.71 13.31
N GLY A 359 2.89 -5.30 12.16
CA GLY A 359 3.53 -4.34 11.25
C GLY A 359 4.46 -5.01 10.24
N TRP A 360 4.13 -6.22 9.83
CA TRP A 360 4.92 -7.05 8.93
C TRP A 360 4.19 -7.35 7.62
N VAL A 361 4.94 -7.71 6.59
CA VAL A 361 4.41 -8.43 5.44
C VAL A 361 4.22 -9.91 5.82
N VAL A 362 3.03 -10.44 5.59
CA VAL A 362 2.66 -11.82 5.92
C VAL A 362 2.43 -12.62 4.65
N GLU A 363 3.21 -13.68 4.46
CA GLU A 363 3.05 -14.59 3.33
C GLU A 363 2.06 -15.71 3.64
N ILE A 364 1.14 -15.96 2.70
CA ILE A 364 0.09 -16.97 2.75
C ILE A 364 0.14 -17.80 1.45
N ASP A 365 0.19 -19.13 1.58
CA ASP A 365 0.05 -20.03 0.42
C ASP A 365 -1.43 -20.36 0.20
N PRO A 366 -2.09 -19.82 -0.84
CA PRO A 366 -3.51 -20.05 -1.08
C PRO A 366 -3.80 -21.48 -1.59
N PHE A 367 -2.80 -22.18 -2.11
CA PHE A 367 -2.93 -23.54 -2.63
C PHE A 367 -2.73 -24.62 -1.56
N ASN A 368 -2.26 -24.23 -0.36
CA ASN A 368 -2.08 -25.15 0.77
C ASN A 368 -2.82 -24.63 2.01
N PRO A 369 -4.13 -24.95 2.17
CA PRO A 369 -4.95 -24.47 3.28
C PRO A 369 -4.44 -24.84 4.68
N THR A 370 -3.56 -25.83 4.79
CA THR A 370 -2.98 -26.30 6.07
C THR A 370 -1.61 -25.65 6.36
N SER A 371 -1.07 -24.85 5.44
CA SER A 371 0.20 -24.16 5.66
C SER A 371 0.06 -23.09 6.76
N THR A 372 1.09 -22.95 7.60
CA THR A 372 1.18 -21.87 8.58
C THR A 372 1.70 -20.61 7.88
N PRO A 373 0.96 -19.47 7.95
CA PRO A 373 1.44 -18.21 7.41
C PRO A 373 2.74 -17.74 8.07
N LYS A 374 3.57 -16.99 7.35
CA LYS A 374 4.84 -16.48 7.86
C LYS A 374 4.92 -14.97 7.78
N LYS A 375 5.33 -14.34 8.87
CA LYS A 375 5.69 -12.92 8.94
C LYS A 375 7.14 -12.76 8.49
N ARG A 376 7.35 -12.08 7.34
CA ARG A 376 8.65 -11.94 6.65
C ARG A 376 9.42 -10.73 7.18
N THR A 377 10.17 -10.92 8.28
CA THR A 377 10.75 -9.80 9.04
C THR A 377 11.88 -9.06 8.32
N ALA A 378 12.49 -9.61 7.28
CA ALA A 378 13.52 -8.93 6.49
C ALA A 378 12.98 -7.73 5.69
N LEU A 379 11.65 -7.67 5.45
CA LEU A 379 11.01 -6.55 4.76
C LEU A 379 10.82 -5.31 5.65
N GLY A 380 11.17 -5.40 6.95
CA GLY A 380 11.04 -4.30 7.91
C GLY A 380 9.66 -4.24 8.56
N ARG A 381 9.57 -3.51 9.69
CA ARG A 381 8.33 -3.29 10.44
C ARG A 381 7.92 -1.82 10.36
N PHE A 382 6.75 -1.57 9.79
CA PHE A 382 6.12 -0.24 9.68
C PHE A 382 4.61 -0.40 9.38
N GLY A 383 3.91 0.64 9.02
CA GLY A 383 2.54 0.58 8.52
C GLY A 383 2.56 0.18 7.04
N HIS A 384 2.60 -1.12 6.77
CA HIS A 384 2.76 -1.63 5.41
C HIS A 384 1.53 -1.39 4.56
N GLU A 385 1.70 -0.53 3.56
CA GLU A 385 0.71 -0.26 2.50
C GLU A 385 1.17 -0.93 1.20
N GLY A 386 1.02 -2.25 1.18
CA GLY A 386 1.41 -3.08 0.05
C GLY A 386 2.85 -3.57 0.04
N ALA A 387 3.08 -4.59 -0.80
CA ALA A 387 4.39 -5.14 -1.13
C ALA A 387 4.42 -5.49 -2.63
N CYS A 388 4.55 -4.46 -3.48
CA CYS A 388 4.45 -4.61 -4.92
C CYS A 388 5.74 -5.19 -5.51
N LEU A 389 5.61 -6.32 -6.22
CA LEU A 389 6.71 -7.01 -6.87
C LEU A 389 7.22 -6.19 -8.08
N GLY A 390 8.51 -5.95 -8.14
CA GLY A 390 9.21 -5.38 -9.28
C GLY A 390 9.32 -6.35 -10.47
N PRO A 391 9.98 -5.91 -11.56
CA PRO A 391 10.20 -6.78 -12.72
C PRO A 391 10.92 -8.07 -12.36
N VAL A 392 10.34 -9.21 -12.75
CA VAL A 392 10.89 -10.55 -12.47
C VAL A 392 11.75 -11.04 -13.63
N VAL A 393 13.04 -11.24 -13.37
CA VAL A 393 13.99 -11.74 -14.37
C VAL A 393 14.77 -12.91 -13.79
N VAL A 394 14.75 -14.06 -14.47
CA VAL A 394 15.51 -15.26 -14.05
C VAL A 394 17.00 -14.92 -13.97
N GLY A 395 17.65 -15.34 -12.89
CA GLY A 395 19.07 -15.06 -12.63
C GLY A 395 19.35 -13.66 -12.05
N LYS A 396 18.31 -12.85 -11.72
CA LYS A 396 18.40 -11.56 -11.03
C LYS A 396 17.73 -11.60 -9.67
N PRO A 397 18.11 -10.74 -8.71
CA PRO A 397 17.38 -10.60 -7.45
C PRO A 397 15.92 -10.19 -7.67
N LEU A 398 15.06 -10.59 -6.74
CA LEU A 398 13.69 -10.11 -6.67
C LEU A 398 13.64 -8.81 -5.85
N VAL A 399 12.71 -7.93 -6.22
CA VAL A 399 12.55 -6.63 -5.57
C VAL A 399 11.08 -6.40 -5.22
N TRP A 400 10.81 -5.85 -4.02
CA TRP A 400 9.49 -5.36 -3.62
C TRP A 400 9.58 -3.88 -3.23
N TYR A 401 8.59 -3.10 -3.66
CA TYR A 401 8.40 -1.70 -3.30
C TYR A 401 7.21 -1.60 -2.35
N MET A 402 7.31 -0.75 -1.31
CA MET A 402 6.35 -0.68 -0.21
C MET A 402 6.15 0.76 0.23
N GLY A 403 4.90 1.16 0.51
CA GLY A 403 4.55 2.39 1.21
C GLY A 403 4.48 2.16 2.73
N ASP A 404 4.64 3.22 3.50
CA ASP A 404 4.39 3.27 4.94
C ASP A 404 3.32 4.33 5.17
N ASP A 405 2.06 3.92 5.26
CA ASP A 405 0.98 4.90 5.35
C ASP A 405 0.93 5.58 6.70
N SER A 406 1.29 6.82 6.67
CA SER A 406 1.01 7.90 7.62
C SER A 406 1.65 9.18 7.09
N ARG A 407 1.17 10.34 7.51
CA ARG A 407 1.76 11.64 7.13
C ARG A 407 3.21 11.74 7.58
N ASN A 408 4.09 12.12 6.64
CA ASN A 408 5.54 12.23 6.82
C ASN A 408 6.28 10.89 6.93
N GLU A 409 5.68 9.76 6.58
CA GLU A 409 6.35 8.47 6.49
C GLU A 409 7.02 8.25 5.12
N TYR A 410 7.51 7.07 4.85
CA TYR A 410 8.54 6.81 3.88
C TYR A 410 8.15 5.75 2.84
N ILE A 411 8.90 5.72 1.74
CA ILE A 411 8.82 4.68 0.70
C ILE A 411 10.02 3.76 0.85
N TYR A 412 9.78 2.45 0.86
CA TYR A 412 10.80 1.42 1.07
C TYR A 412 10.98 0.51 -0.14
N LYS A 413 12.15 -0.12 -0.22
CA LYS A 413 12.47 -1.15 -1.21
C LYS A 413 13.20 -2.30 -0.53
N PHE A 414 12.75 -3.54 -0.79
CA PHE A 414 13.47 -4.75 -0.39
C PHE A 414 14.05 -5.44 -1.62
N VAL A 415 15.29 -5.90 -1.53
CA VAL A 415 16.02 -6.62 -2.60
C VAL A 415 16.52 -7.94 -2.04
N SER A 416 16.09 -9.07 -2.62
CA SER A 416 16.53 -10.40 -2.18
C SER A 416 18.03 -10.61 -2.40
N THR A 417 18.69 -11.35 -1.50
CA THR A 417 20.10 -11.78 -1.70
C THR A 417 20.20 -12.85 -2.78
N ARG A 418 19.20 -13.73 -2.88
CA ARG A 418 19.16 -14.80 -3.87
C ARG A 418 18.61 -14.33 -5.20
N ASN A 419 19.22 -14.77 -6.29
CA ASN A 419 18.69 -14.59 -7.64
C ASN A 419 17.51 -15.52 -7.87
N TRP A 420 16.50 -15.03 -8.57
CA TRP A 420 15.29 -15.78 -8.92
C TRP A 420 15.61 -16.97 -9.84
N ASP A 421 15.08 -18.13 -9.47
CA ASP A 421 15.10 -19.34 -10.28
C ASP A 421 13.65 -19.77 -10.60
N ALA A 422 13.32 -19.91 -11.87
CA ALA A 422 12.00 -20.32 -12.32
C ALA A 422 11.62 -21.76 -11.86
N ALA A 423 12.59 -22.57 -11.43
CA ALA A 423 12.32 -23.88 -10.82
C ALA A 423 11.57 -23.76 -9.47
N ASP A 424 11.56 -22.60 -8.85
CA ASP A 424 10.84 -22.33 -7.59
C ASP A 424 9.36 -21.92 -7.80
N ILE A 425 8.86 -21.86 -9.05
CA ILE A 425 7.43 -21.67 -9.34
C ILE A 425 6.61 -22.78 -8.67
N GLY A 426 5.59 -22.41 -7.89
CA GLY A 426 4.79 -23.35 -7.10
C GLY A 426 5.50 -23.90 -5.85
N GLY A 427 6.65 -23.35 -5.47
CA GLY A 427 7.44 -23.77 -4.30
C GLY A 427 6.84 -23.36 -2.94
N GLY A 428 5.74 -22.62 -2.93
CA GLY A 428 5.02 -22.21 -1.71
C GLY A 428 5.91 -21.50 -0.69
N MET A 429 5.64 -21.73 0.59
CA MET A 429 6.35 -21.07 1.70
C MET A 429 7.86 -21.32 1.74
N ALA A 430 8.33 -22.47 1.17
CA ALA A 430 9.75 -22.80 1.12
C ALA A 430 10.52 -21.94 0.10
N ALA A 431 9.87 -21.52 -0.99
CA ALA A 431 10.44 -20.53 -1.91
C ALA A 431 10.55 -19.16 -1.22
N GLY A 432 9.53 -18.76 -0.44
CA GLY A 432 9.57 -17.55 0.38
C GLY A 432 10.77 -17.51 1.32
N ASP A 433 11.12 -18.61 1.95
CA ASP A 433 12.30 -18.71 2.85
C ASP A 433 13.62 -18.40 2.09
N LYS A 434 13.70 -18.70 0.78
CA LYS A 434 14.89 -18.39 -0.02
C LYS A 434 15.02 -16.90 -0.39
N TYR A 435 13.89 -16.23 -0.66
CA TYR A 435 13.90 -14.93 -1.31
C TYR A 435 13.49 -13.77 -0.38
N MET A 436 12.79 -14.06 0.72
CA MET A 436 12.23 -13.04 1.61
C MET A 436 12.80 -13.05 3.02
N ASP A 437 13.62 -14.04 3.40
CA ASP A 437 14.23 -14.09 4.74
C ASP A 437 15.64 -13.48 4.77
N ASP A 438 16.28 -13.33 3.61
CA ASP A 438 17.61 -12.73 3.48
C ASP A 438 17.64 -11.76 2.29
N GLY A 439 17.95 -10.51 2.58
CA GLY A 439 17.96 -9.43 1.61
C GLY A 439 18.42 -8.11 2.20
N ARG A 440 18.22 -7.06 1.43
CA ARG A 440 18.58 -5.70 1.81
C ARG A 440 17.35 -4.83 1.79
N LEU A 441 17.10 -4.16 2.90
CA LEU A 441 16.03 -3.17 3.02
C LEU A 441 16.61 -1.78 2.79
N TYR A 442 15.91 -0.98 2.00
CA TYR A 442 16.26 0.40 1.65
C TYR A 442 15.08 1.33 1.90
N VAL A 443 15.39 2.61 2.08
CA VAL A 443 14.42 3.71 2.13
C VAL A 443 14.77 4.76 1.09
N ALA A 444 13.77 5.41 0.51
CA ALA A 444 13.95 6.39 -0.55
C ALA A 444 14.35 7.78 -0.02
N ARG A 445 15.30 8.43 -0.70
CA ARG A 445 15.52 9.87 -0.64
C ARG A 445 15.28 10.46 -2.03
N PHE A 446 14.35 11.40 -2.13
CA PHE A 446 14.04 12.15 -3.35
C PHE A 446 14.82 13.48 -3.33
N ASP A 447 15.65 13.71 -4.31
CA ASP A 447 16.46 14.91 -4.42
C ASP A 447 15.74 15.99 -5.27
N GLU A 448 16.02 17.27 -5.01
CA GLU A 448 15.33 18.42 -5.64
C GLU A 448 15.60 18.60 -7.13
N ASP A 449 16.50 17.81 -7.70
CA ASP A 449 16.89 17.85 -9.13
C ASP A 449 16.17 16.78 -9.98
N GLY A 450 15.19 16.05 -9.42
CA GLY A 450 14.46 14.98 -10.10
C GLY A 450 15.18 13.63 -10.08
N THR A 451 16.26 13.53 -9.32
CA THR A 451 16.93 12.25 -9.02
C THR A 451 16.61 11.77 -7.63
N GLY A 452 16.99 10.54 -7.30
CA GLY A 452 16.87 10.01 -5.95
C GLY A 452 17.82 8.86 -5.71
N VAL A 453 17.92 8.47 -4.44
CA VAL A 453 18.78 7.38 -4.00
C VAL A 453 18.07 6.47 -3.02
N TRP A 454 18.40 5.19 -3.07
CA TRP A 454 18.01 4.17 -2.11
C TRP A 454 19.07 4.06 -1.01
N LEU A 455 18.69 4.37 0.23
CA LEU A 455 19.56 4.36 1.41
C LEU A 455 19.40 3.04 2.15
N GLU A 456 20.45 2.23 2.23
CA GLU A 456 20.40 0.92 2.88
C GLU A 456 20.15 1.05 4.40
N LEU A 457 19.16 0.33 4.91
CA LEU A 457 18.86 0.22 6.34
C LEU A 457 19.63 -0.94 6.95
N LYS A 458 20.86 -0.65 7.37
CA LYS A 458 21.80 -1.63 7.93
C LYS A 458 22.62 -1.02 9.04
N LEU A 459 22.85 -1.80 10.10
CA LEU A 459 23.71 -1.39 11.19
C LEU A 459 25.12 -1.02 10.70
N GLY A 460 25.61 0.14 11.12
CA GLY A 460 26.91 0.70 10.71
C GLY A 460 26.86 1.53 9.42
N VAL A 461 25.72 1.67 8.77
CA VAL A 461 25.55 2.41 7.51
C VAL A 461 24.52 3.54 7.70
N ASN A 462 24.68 4.67 6.99
CA ASN A 462 23.69 5.77 6.95
C ASN A 462 23.24 6.25 8.35
N ASN A 463 24.17 6.46 9.28
CA ASN A 463 23.89 6.85 10.69
C ASN A 463 23.15 5.79 11.54
N ILE A 464 22.83 4.64 11.02
CA ILE A 464 22.17 3.56 11.79
C ILE A 464 23.22 2.89 12.66
N THR A 465 23.49 3.47 13.82
CA THR A 465 24.60 3.05 14.70
C THR A 465 24.16 2.96 16.16
N SER A 466 24.98 2.33 16.99
CA SER A 466 24.78 2.34 18.45
C SER A 466 24.95 3.72 19.09
N ASN A 467 25.44 4.71 18.33
CA ASN A 467 25.67 6.08 18.79
C ASN A 467 24.67 7.09 18.16
N TYR A 468 23.65 6.62 17.42
CA TYR A 468 22.62 7.54 16.90
C TYR A 468 21.85 8.15 18.07
N GLU A 469 21.81 9.46 18.13
CA GLU A 469 21.32 10.21 19.30
C GLU A 469 19.87 9.87 19.69
N LYS A 470 19.01 9.66 18.68
CA LYS A 470 17.57 9.40 18.90
C LYS A 470 17.29 7.94 19.25
N TYR A 471 18.16 7.01 18.79
CA TYR A 471 17.97 5.59 18.99
C TYR A 471 19.28 4.79 18.80
N ALA A 472 19.77 4.17 19.85
CA ALA A 472 20.98 3.36 19.80
C ALA A 472 20.68 1.96 19.25
N PHE A 473 20.93 1.74 17.95
CA PHE A 473 20.72 0.44 17.30
C PHE A 473 21.69 -0.61 17.81
N ALA A 474 21.19 -1.82 18.13
CA ALA A 474 21.99 -2.88 18.71
C ALA A 474 22.47 -3.92 17.69
N ASP A 475 21.57 -4.39 16.82
CA ASP A 475 21.80 -5.48 15.87
C ASP A 475 20.90 -5.38 14.65
N ALA A 476 20.98 -6.36 13.74
CA ALA A 476 20.18 -6.39 12.52
C ALA A 476 18.68 -6.58 12.81
N ALA A 477 18.32 -7.33 13.83
CA ALA A 477 16.92 -7.52 14.24
C ALA A 477 16.32 -6.20 14.73
N ASP A 478 17.06 -5.46 15.53
CA ASP A 478 16.66 -4.15 16.01
C ASP A 478 16.42 -3.14 14.87
N VAL A 479 17.25 -3.18 13.82
CA VAL A 479 17.09 -2.32 12.64
C VAL A 479 15.78 -2.61 11.92
N VAL A 480 15.44 -3.87 11.65
CA VAL A 480 14.21 -4.21 10.94
C VAL A 480 12.95 -4.03 11.80
N ILE A 481 13.03 -4.26 13.11
CA ILE A 481 11.92 -4.02 14.04
C ILE A 481 11.65 -2.52 14.18
N ASN A 482 12.69 -1.70 14.11
CA ASN A 482 12.62 -0.25 14.23
C ASN A 482 12.95 0.44 12.89
N ALA A 483 12.39 -0.07 11.79
CA ALA A 483 12.66 0.39 10.43
C ALA A 483 12.35 1.88 10.24
N ARG A 484 11.29 2.43 10.88
CA ARG A 484 10.97 3.86 10.87
C ARG A 484 12.11 4.71 11.49
N LEU A 485 12.63 4.28 12.65
CA LEU A 485 13.78 4.95 13.29
C LEU A 485 15.07 4.80 12.46
N ALA A 486 15.25 3.68 11.79
CA ALA A 486 16.39 3.49 10.89
C ALA A 486 16.28 4.40 9.65
N ALA A 487 15.08 4.58 9.10
CA ALA A 487 14.81 5.52 8.01
C ALA A 487 15.01 6.99 8.44
N ASP A 488 14.62 7.34 9.67
CA ASP A 488 14.91 8.65 10.28
C ASP A 488 16.43 8.88 10.34
N ALA A 489 17.18 7.91 10.83
CA ALA A 489 18.65 7.99 10.92
C ALA A 489 19.31 8.12 9.55
N ALA A 490 18.81 7.40 8.55
CA ALA A 490 19.31 7.41 7.19
C ALA A 490 19.03 8.74 6.44
N GLY A 491 18.07 9.55 6.89
CA GLY A 491 17.71 10.81 6.23
C GLY A 491 16.78 10.62 5.04
N ALA A 492 15.79 9.74 5.17
CA ALA A 492 14.77 9.50 4.17
C ALA A 492 13.88 10.72 3.91
N THR A 493 13.29 10.83 2.72
CA THR A 493 12.36 11.92 2.38
C THR A 493 10.98 11.64 2.94
N LYS A 494 10.47 12.58 3.75
CA LYS A 494 9.10 12.56 4.29
C LYS A 494 8.08 12.77 3.18
N MET A 495 7.07 11.89 3.12
CA MET A 495 6.04 11.89 2.09
C MET A 495 4.64 12.20 2.65
N ASP A 496 3.69 12.49 1.78
CA ASP A 496 2.30 12.84 2.10
C ASP A 496 1.41 11.58 2.11
N ARG A 497 1.52 10.69 3.12
CA ARG A 497 0.87 9.39 3.21
C ARG A 497 1.22 8.51 1.99
N PRO A 498 2.36 7.81 2.00
CA PRO A 498 2.70 6.87 0.91
C PRO A 498 1.90 5.58 1.07
N GLU A 499 0.91 5.44 0.22
CA GLU A 499 -0.04 4.33 0.18
C GLU A 499 0.42 3.24 -0.79
N TRP A 500 -0.44 2.86 -1.74
CA TRP A 500 -0.15 1.78 -2.67
C TRP A 500 1.01 2.08 -3.61
N THR A 501 1.73 1.02 -3.91
CA THR A 501 2.74 1.01 -4.97
C THR A 501 2.29 0.14 -6.13
N ALA A 502 2.57 0.58 -7.37
CA ALA A 502 2.30 -0.20 -8.57
C ALA A 502 3.49 -0.15 -9.53
N VAL A 503 3.82 -1.26 -10.15
CA VAL A 503 4.93 -1.36 -11.11
C VAL A 503 4.38 -1.60 -12.51
N ASN A 504 4.72 -0.71 -13.44
CA ASN A 504 4.31 -0.86 -14.84
C ASN A 504 5.00 -2.08 -15.46
N PRO A 505 4.29 -3.15 -15.84
CA PRO A 505 4.90 -4.37 -16.34
C PRO A 505 5.59 -4.19 -17.70
N LYS A 506 5.31 -3.06 -18.40
CA LYS A 506 5.91 -2.75 -19.70
C LYS A 506 7.22 -1.97 -19.59
N THR A 507 7.33 -1.06 -18.62
CA THR A 507 8.48 -0.14 -18.50
C THR A 507 9.33 -0.39 -17.26
N GLY A 508 8.79 -1.04 -16.24
CA GLY A 508 9.41 -1.18 -14.93
C GLY A 508 9.31 0.08 -14.05
N ASP A 509 8.67 1.16 -14.54
CA ASP A 509 8.46 2.36 -13.75
C ASP A 509 7.55 2.06 -12.55
N VAL A 510 7.90 2.60 -11.40
CA VAL A 510 7.17 2.44 -10.13
C VAL A 510 6.35 3.68 -9.84
N TYR A 511 5.10 3.50 -9.46
CA TYR A 511 4.15 4.53 -9.09
C TYR A 511 3.83 4.38 -7.60
N VAL A 512 3.70 5.50 -6.89
CA VAL A 512 3.31 5.53 -5.47
C VAL A 512 2.28 6.63 -5.29
N THR A 513 1.13 6.28 -4.73
CA THR A 513 0.12 7.25 -4.31
C THR A 513 0.57 7.97 -3.04
N LEU A 514 0.33 9.27 -3.02
CA LEU A 514 0.52 10.15 -1.87
C LEU A 514 -0.82 10.82 -1.62
N THR A 515 -1.61 10.19 -0.76
CA THR A 515 -3.06 10.35 -0.69
C THR A 515 -3.50 11.74 -0.26
N ASN A 516 -2.91 12.29 0.78
CA ASN A 516 -3.18 13.66 1.20
C ASN A 516 -2.21 14.15 2.28
N THR A 517 -2.25 15.45 2.54
CA THR A 517 -1.68 16.02 3.77
C THR A 517 -2.39 17.31 4.15
N ASN A 518 -2.39 17.64 5.43
CA ASN A 518 -2.95 18.89 5.96
C ASN A 518 -1.85 19.90 6.35
N ALA A 519 -2.27 21.13 6.60
CA ALA A 519 -1.37 22.23 6.97
C ALA A 519 -0.59 21.99 8.28
N ALA A 520 -1.12 21.20 9.21
CA ALA A 520 -0.43 20.88 10.46
C ALA A 520 0.74 19.93 10.24
N SER A 521 0.54 18.88 9.42
CA SER A 521 1.56 17.89 9.11
C SER A 521 2.61 18.43 8.12
N ARG A 522 2.19 19.20 7.11
CA ARG A 522 3.09 19.86 6.15
C ARG A 522 2.72 21.32 5.95
N PRO A 523 3.23 22.21 6.82
CA PRO A 523 3.06 23.66 6.64
C PRO A 523 3.65 24.14 5.30
N ILE A 524 3.16 25.27 4.77
CA ILE A 524 3.62 25.86 3.50
C ILE A 524 5.16 26.03 3.41
N GLY A 525 5.84 26.21 4.55
CA GLY A 525 7.31 26.28 4.64
C GLY A 525 8.04 24.95 4.56
N LYS A 526 7.33 23.82 4.50
CA LYS A 526 7.88 22.45 4.49
C LYS A 526 7.55 21.68 3.20
N THR A 527 7.04 22.36 2.17
CA THR A 527 6.93 21.79 0.83
C THR A 527 8.32 21.42 0.30
N SER A 528 8.39 20.39 -0.56
CA SER A 528 9.61 19.90 -1.21
C SER A 528 9.30 19.58 -2.67
N ALA A 529 10.30 19.25 -3.48
CA ALA A 529 10.05 18.93 -4.88
C ALA A 529 9.10 17.72 -5.05
N SER A 530 9.21 16.70 -4.20
CA SER A 530 8.35 15.52 -4.23
C SER A 530 6.99 15.72 -3.55
N ASN A 531 6.82 16.74 -2.71
CA ASN A 531 5.58 17.12 -2.03
C ASN A 531 5.36 18.64 -2.19
N PRO A 532 5.03 19.08 -3.43
CA PRO A 532 5.26 20.48 -3.79
C PRO A 532 4.10 21.40 -3.54
N ARG A 533 2.87 20.88 -3.25
CA ARG A 533 1.67 21.71 -3.16
C ARG A 533 1.26 22.04 -1.74
N TYR A 534 0.78 23.29 -1.58
CA TYR A 534 0.02 23.77 -0.44
C TYR A 534 -1.03 24.78 -0.92
N TYR A 535 -2.30 24.53 -0.64
CA TYR A 535 -3.42 25.37 -1.07
C TYR A 535 -4.63 25.16 -0.14
N ASP A 536 -5.69 25.93 -0.34
CA ASP A 536 -6.98 25.77 0.33
C ASP A 536 -7.98 25.17 -0.68
N ASP A 537 -8.33 23.90 -0.51
CA ASP A 537 -9.43 23.28 -1.25
C ASP A 537 -10.73 23.46 -0.47
N LYS A 538 -11.59 24.35 -0.96
CA LYS A 538 -12.84 24.63 -0.27
C LYS A 538 -13.94 23.68 -0.67
N THR A 539 -14.62 23.15 0.34
CA THR A 539 -15.86 22.38 0.12
C THR A 539 -16.94 23.28 -0.51
N THR A 540 -18.00 22.65 -1.05
CA THR A 540 -19.19 23.35 -1.56
C THR A 540 -19.86 24.24 -0.50
N ALA A 541 -19.72 23.88 0.78
CA ALA A 541 -20.15 24.69 1.93
C ALA A 541 -19.12 25.76 2.34
N ASN A 542 -18.07 26.01 1.51
CA ASN A 542 -17.00 26.97 1.76
C ASN A 542 -16.14 26.68 3.03
N LYS A 543 -16.11 25.40 3.49
CA LYS A 543 -15.19 24.98 4.56
C LYS A 543 -13.79 24.82 3.98
N SER A 544 -12.80 25.42 4.64
CA SER A 544 -11.38 25.35 4.27
C SER A 544 -10.78 23.97 4.52
N GLN A 545 -9.96 23.51 3.58
CA GLN A 545 -9.14 22.29 3.67
C GLN A 545 -7.72 22.67 3.25
N LEU A 546 -6.88 23.04 4.23
CA LEU A 546 -5.54 23.56 3.98
C LEU A 546 -4.48 22.45 3.93
N GLY A 547 -3.55 22.56 2.99
CA GLY A 547 -2.44 21.64 2.78
C GLY A 547 -2.37 21.12 1.34
N ASN A 548 -2.27 19.83 1.16
CA ASN A 548 -2.45 19.12 -0.12
C ASN A 548 -3.59 18.09 0.05
N PRO A 549 -4.83 18.52 0.24
CA PRO A 549 -5.93 17.64 0.65
C PRO A 549 -6.33 16.62 -0.42
N ASN A 550 -6.07 16.91 -1.70
CA ASN A 550 -6.43 16.02 -2.79
C ASN A 550 -5.29 15.07 -3.22
N GLY A 551 -4.07 15.23 -2.67
CA GLY A 551 -2.96 14.33 -2.92
C GLY A 551 -2.39 14.34 -4.34
N HIS A 552 -1.48 13.43 -4.62
CA HIS A 552 -0.81 13.28 -5.90
C HIS A 552 -0.17 11.90 -6.03
N ILE A 553 0.34 11.56 -7.21
CA ILE A 553 1.05 10.30 -7.48
C ILE A 553 2.46 10.64 -7.95
N VAL A 554 3.48 10.19 -7.22
CA VAL A 554 4.85 10.20 -7.70
C VAL A 554 5.13 8.93 -8.49
N ARG A 555 6.01 9.04 -9.48
CA ARG A 555 6.55 7.86 -10.17
C ARG A 555 8.06 7.97 -10.31
N PHE A 556 8.73 6.84 -10.33
CA PHE A 556 10.17 6.80 -10.52
C PHE A 556 10.60 5.61 -11.38
N ALA A 557 11.75 5.76 -12.02
CA ALA A 557 12.41 4.73 -12.80
C ALA A 557 13.79 4.48 -12.21
N ASP A 558 14.09 3.26 -11.79
CA ASP A 558 15.42 2.86 -11.37
C ASP A 558 16.42 3.02 -12.53
N GLU A 559 17.64 3.45 -12.22
CA GLU A 559 18.65 3.74 -13.23
C GLU A 559 18.97 2.50 -14.08
N ASN A 560 19.05 2.67 -15.39
CA ASN A 560 19.25 1.61 -16.39
C ASN A 560 18.12 0.56 -16.43
N ALA A 561 16.93 0.87 -15.94
CA ALA A 561 15.84 -0.07 -15.76
C ALA A 561 16.25 -1.33 -14.93
N ASP A 562 17.21 -1.16 -14.03
CA ASP A 562 17.66 -2.20 -13.10
C ASP A 562 17.02 -1.98 -11.72
N PRO A 563 16.07 -2.81 -11.31
CA PRO A 563 15.37 -2.64 -10.01
C PRO A 563 16.32 -2.81 -8.81
N THR A 564 17.54 -3.32 -9.01
CA THR A 564 18.57 -3.39 -7.96
C THR A 564 19.43 -2.12 -7.86
N SER A 565 19.25 -1.15 -8.77
CA SER A 565 19.96 0.13 -8.73
C SER A 565 19.72 0.87 -7.41
N LEU A 566 20.74 1.57 -6.94
CA LEU A 566 20.65 2.47 -5.78
C LEU A 566 20.29 3.91 -6.18
N ARG A 567 20.02 4.17 -7.46
CA ARG A 567 19.66 5.47 -7.99
C ARG A 567 18.39 5.35 -8.84
N PHE A 568 17.59 6.41 -8.82
CA PHE A 568 16.41 6.52 -9.66
C PHE A 568 16.21 7.97 -10.14
N LYS A 569 15.39 8.13 -11.19
CA LYS A 569 14.83 9.42 -11.61
C LYS A 569 13.34 9.41 -11.31
N TRP A 570 12.78 10.58 -11.02
CA TRP A 570 11.38 10.70 -10.63
C TRP A 570 10.73 11.96 -11.18
N ASP A 571 9.40 11.91 -11.28
CA ASP A 571 8.50 13.06 -11.45
C ASP A 571 7.18 12.82 -10.71
N VAL A 572 6.33 13.83 -10.65
CA VAL A 572 4.93 13.69 -10.22
C VAL A 572 4.10 13.33 -11.45
N TYR A 573 3.59 12.11 -11.48
CA TYR A 573 2.75 11.62 -12.58
C TYR A 573 1.42 12.37 -12.67
N LEU A 574 0.73 12.51 -11.52
CA LEU A 574 -0.62 13.06 -11.45
C LEU A 574 -0.81 13.87 -10.19
N PHE A 575 -1.34 15.07 -10.33
CA PHE A 575 -1.86 15.86 -9.22
C PHE A 575 -3.38 15.74 -9.18
N ALA A 576 -3.92 15.14 -8.14
CA ALA A 576 -5.35 15.10 -7.94
C ALA A 576 -5.87 16.49 -7.53
N ALA A 577 -7.00 16.90 -8.07
CA ALA A 577 -7.60 18.23 -7.84
C ALA A 577 -9.02 18.26 -8.40
N ARG A 578 -9.82 19.21 -7.93
CA ARG A 578 -11.09 19.60 -8.58
C ARG A 578 -10.79 20.17 -9.97
N SER A 579 -11.55 19.79 -10.97
CA SER A 579 -11.41 20.35 -12.34
C SER A 579 -11.59 21.86 -12.42
N THR A 580 -12.28 22.45 -11.44
CA THR A 580 -12.52 23.90 -11.34
C THR A 580 -11.43 24.65 -10.56
N ALA A 581 -10.43 23.95 -10.00
CA ALA A 581 -9.33 24.57 -9.28
C ALA A 581 -8.43 25.41 -10.19
N SER A 582 -7.66 26.32 -9.59
CA SER A 582 -6.71 27.16 -10.34
C SER A 582 -5.64 26.35 -11.06
N ALA A 583 -4.97 26.93 -12.04
CA ALA A 583 -3.90 26.28 -12.81
C ALA A 583 -2.67 25.90 -11.94
N ASP A 584 -2.45 26.58 -10.82
CA ASP A 584 -1.39 26.24 -9.85
C ASP A 584 -1.79 25.08 -8.91
N VAL A 585 -3.07 24.70 -8.89
CA VAL A 585 -3.60 23.55 -8.12
C VAL A 585 -3.89 22.38 -9.04
N ASN A 586 -4.66 22.58 -10.13
CA ASN A 586 -4.97 21.56 -11.14
C ASN A 586 -3.84 21.46 -12.19
N LEU A 587 -2.64 21.10 -11.73
CA LEU A 587 -1.42 21.01 -12.56
C LEU A 587 -1.53 19.94 -13.64
N SER A 588 -2.31 18.90 -13.42
CA SER A 588 -2.57 17.81 -14.37
C SER A 588 -3.66 18.12 -15.38
N GLN A 589 -4.24 19.33 -15.36
CA GLN A 589 -5.27 19.80 -16.27
C GLN A 589 -6.49 18.86 -16.33
N LEU A 590 -6.91 18.39 -15.15
CA LEU A 590 -8.07 17.51 -15.01
C LEU A 590 -9.36 18.23 -15.40
N THR A 591 -10.27 17.46 -15.96
CA THR A 591 -11.61 17.90 -16.40
C THR A 591 -12.70 17.24 -15.53
N ALA A 592 -13.96 17.58 -15.73
CA ALA A 592 -15.07 16.96 -15.02
C ALA A 592 -15.17 15.43 -15.20
N ASP A 593 -14.55 14.90 -16.26
CA ASP A 593 -14.57 13.46 -16.61
C ASP A 593 -13.49 12.64 -15.91
N ASN A 594 -12.47 13.30 -15.33
CA ASN A 594 -11.31 12.64 -14.76
C ASN A 594 -10.73 13.32 -13.51
N ASP A 595 -11.42 14.34 -12.96
CA ASP A 595 -11.02 14.92 -11.68
C ASP A 595 -11.25 13.94 -10.52
N LEU A 596 -10.33 13.97 -9.55
CA LEU A 596 -10.30 13.05 -8.41
C LEU A 596 -9.63 13.71 -7.22
N SER A 597 -9.77 13.06 -6.07
CA SER A 597 -9.11 13.40 -4.82
C SER A 597 -8.62 12.13 -4.14
N SER A 598 -7.60 12.25 -3.30
CA SER A 598 -7.08 11.20 -2.43
C SER A 598 -6.83 9.88 -3.18
N PRO A 599 -5.89 9.87 -4.15
CA PRO A 599 -5.50 8.63 -4.83
C PRO A 599 -4.87 7.67 -3.82
N ASP A 600 -5.30 6.40 -3.87
CA ASP A 600 -4.91 5.36 -2.94
C ASP A 600 -4.59 4.07 -3.70
N GLY A 601 -5.53 3.13 -3.85
CA GLY A 601 -5.30 1.87 -4.53
C GLY A 601 -4.83 2.03 -5.98
N MET A 602 -3.79 1.30 -6.37
CA MET A 602 -3.26 1.28 -7.74
C MET A 602 -2.86 -0.12 -8.18
N TRP A 603 -3.17 -0.43 -9.45
CA TRP A 603 -2.74 -1.70 -10.02
C TRP A 603 -2.63 -1.64 -11.55
N PHE A 604 -1.55 -2.20 -12.11
CA PHE A 604 -1.40 -2.34 -13.55
C PHE A 604 -2.00 -3.66 -14.05
N SER A 605 -2.81 -3.59 -15.09
CA SER A 605 -3.34 -4.77 -15.77
C SER A 605 -2.21 -5.63 -16.33
N HIS A 606 -2.26 -6.94 -16.07
CA HIS A 606 -1.38 -7.94 -16.68
C HIS A 606 -1.85 -8.34 -18.08
N ALA A 607 -3.17 -8.38 -18.31
CA ALA A 607 -3.76 -8.70 -19.60
C ALA A 607 -3.62 -7.55 -20.61
N ALA A 608 -3.56 -6.30 -20.13
CA ALA A 608 -3.34 -5.11 -20.93
C ALA A 608 -2.17 -4.28 -20.40
N PRO A 609 -0.91 -4.71 -20.56
CA PRO A 609 0.26 -4.06 -20.00
C PRO A 609 0.35 -2.59 -20.38
N GLY A 610 0.38 -1.71 -19.37
CA GLY A 610 0.34 -0.24 -19.52
C GLY A 610 -1.01 0.39 -19.21
N LEU A 611 -2.09 -0.38 -19.01
CA LEU A 611 -3.33 0.09 -18.40
C LEU A 611 -3.18 0.11 -16.89
N LEU A 612 -3.32 1.29 -16.27
CA LEU A 612 -3.30 1.50 -14.83
C LEU A 612 -4.73 1.72 -14.32
N TRP A 613 -5.10 1.01 -13.28
CA TRP A 613 -6.28 1.27 -12.47
C TRP A 613 -5.88 2.08 -11.25
N LEU A 614 -6.68 3.11 -10.91
CA LEU A 614 -6.45 4.03 -9.80
C LEU A 614 -7.74 4.15 -9.00
N GLN A 615 -7.67 3.92 -7.70
CA GLN A 615 -8.77 3.97 -6.74
C GLN A 615 -8.60 5.16 -5.80
N THR A 616 -9.65 5.54 -5.08
CA THR A 616 -9.62 6.64 -4.13
C THR A 616 -10.18 6.24 -2.78
N ASP A 617 -9.52 6.73 -1.72
CA ASP A 617 -10.02 6.82 -0.34
C ASP A 617 -10.17 8.30 0.03
N ASP A 618 -11.33 8.89 -0.31
CA ASP A 618 -11.48 10.33 -0.34
C ASP A 618 -12.25 10.89 0.86
N GLY A 619 -11.59 11.78 1.60
CA GLY A 619 -12.21 12.61 2.63
C GLY A 619 -12.42 14.09 2.23
N ALA A 620 -11.81 14.53 1.12
CA ALA A 620 -11.78 15.96 0.75
C ALA A 620 -12.79 16.34 -0.34
N TYR A 621 -13.26 15.39 -1.15
CA TYR A 621 -14.15 15.63 -2.31
C TYR A 621 -15.53 14.97 -2.14
N THR A 622 -15.82 14.38 -0.98
CA THR A 622 -17.06 13.68 -0.64
C THR A 622 -18.31 14.56 -0.64
N ASP A 623 -18.13 15.88 -0.68
CA ASP A 623 -19.22 16.83 -0.88
C ASP A 623 -19.74 16.92 -2.33
N VAL A 624 -19.07 16.27 -3.28
CA VAL A 624 -19.37 16.32 -4.71
C VAL A 624 -19.58 14.94 -5.32
N THR A 625 -18.86 13.93 -4.83
CA THR A 625 -18.91 12.57 -5.37
C THR A 625 -18.49 11.56 -4.31
N ASN A 626 -18.96 10.31 -4.44
CA ASN A 626 -18.40 9.18 -3.72
C ASN A 626 -17.04 8.77 -4.30
N CYS A 627 -16.31 7.92 -3.61
CA CYS A 627 -15.06 7.33 -4.06
C CYS A 627 -15.19 6.64 -5.43
N MET A 628 -14.07 6.60 -6.18
CA MET A 628 -14.10 6.22 -7.59
C MET A 628 -12.92 5.35 -8.02
N LEU A 629 -13.12 4.63 -9.12
CA LEU A 629 -12.09 3.93 -9.87
C LEU A 629 -11.89 4.62 -11.21
N LEU A 630 -10.64 4.91 -11.55
CA LEU A 630 -10.25 5.49 -12.83
C LEU A 630 -9.36 4.51 -13.61
N ALA A 631 -9.46 4.56 -14.93
CA ALA A 631 -8.54 3.89 -15.85
C ALA A 631 -7.58 4.91 -16.43
N ALA A 632 -6.29 4.60 -16.44
CA ALA A 632 -5.24 5.48 -16.93
C ALA A 632 -4.30 4.79 -17.92
N LEU A 633 -3.77 5.57 -18.88
CA LEU A 633 -2.72 5.17 -19.81
C LEU A 633 -1.52 6.09 -19.60
N PRO A 634 -0.70 5.86 -18.57
CA PRO A 634 0.41 6.73 -18.24
C PRO A 634 1.52 6.67 -19.29
N GLY A 635 2.23 7.77 -19.46
CA GLY A 635 3.46 7.84 -20.23
C GLY A 635 4.64 7.21 -19.46
N LYS A 636 5.78 7.89 -19.44
CA LYS A 636 7.01 7.43 -18.76
C LYS A 636 7.60 8.54 -17.89
N VAL A 637 8.43 8.17 -16.94
CA VAL A 637 9.20 9.14 -16.13
C VAL A 637 9.94 10.12 -17.05
N GLY A 638 9.79 11.43 -16.78
CA GLY A 638 10.43 12.52 -17.52
C GLY A 638 9.74 12.88 -18.85
N ASP A 639 8.49 12.46 -19.10
CA ASP A 639 7.75 12.83 -20.32
C ASP A 639 7.14 14.25 -20.28
N GLY A 640 7.21 14.93 -19.14
CA GLY A 640 6.86 16.34 -18.95
C GLY A 640 8.10 17.20 -18.71
N GLY A 641 8.16 17.96 -17.61
CA GLY A 641 9.32 18.82 -17.37
C GLY A 641 9.30 19.50 -15.99
N ALA A 642 10.29 20.36 -15.77
CA ALA A 642 10.37 21.18 -14.58
C ALA A 642 9.19 22.17 -14.51
N LYS A 643 8.65 22.37 -13.31
CA LYS A 643 7.54 23.27 -13.01
C LYS A 643 7.83 24.05 -11.74
N VAL A 644 7.45 25.33 -11.72
CA VAL A 644 7.40 26.13 -10.50
C VAL A 644 5.94 26.25 -10.07
N ILE A 645 5.64 25.90 -8.83
CA ILE A 645 4.32 26.00 -8.23
C ILE A 645 4.27 27.18 -7.29
N THR A 646 3.23 27.99 -7.36
CA THR A 646 2.97 29.06 -6.40
C THR A 646 1.98 28.56 -5.34
N ASN A 647 2.46 28.39 -4.13
CA ASN A 647 1.68 28.01 -2.96
C ASN A 647 1.24 29.26 -2.20
N VAL A 648 -0.02 29.29 -1.74
CA VAL A 648 -0.61 30.43 -1.05
C VAL A 648 -1.30 29.99 0.22
N ASP A 649 -0.91 30.59 1.34
CA ASP A 649 -1.64 30.59 2.60
C ASP A 649 -2.26 31.96 2.80
N ALA A 650 -3.49 32.14 2.31
CA ALA A 650 -4.18 33.43 2.34
C ALA A 650 -4.48 33.91 3.77
N ALA A 651 -4.72 33.00 4.71
CA ALA A 651 -5.03 33.32 6.10
C ALA A 651 -3.84 33.96 6.81
N ASN A 652 -2.62 33.53 6.47
CA ASN A 652 -1.38 34.06 7.05
C ASN A 652 -0.63 35.04 6.12
N SER A 653 -1.22 35.36 4.94
CA SER A 653 -0.60 36.23 3.91
C SER A 653 0.78 35.72 3.47
N ILE A 654 0.96 34.42 3.37
CA ILE A 654 2.22 33.79 2.96
C ILE A 654 2.08 33.29 1.52
N THR A 655 3.04 33.63 0.68
CA THR A 655 3.22 33.05 -0.66
C THR A 655 4.61 32.46 -0.77
N ARG A 656 4.71 31.25 -1.31
CA ARG A 656 5.98 30.54 -1.55
C ARG A 656 5.95 29.83 -2.88
N THR A 657 7.10 29.79 -3.55
CA THR A 657 7.28 28.99 -4.75
C THR A 657 8.02 27.70 -4.43
N GLN A 658 7.64 26.61 -5.10
CA GLN A 658 8.29 25.32 -5.00
C GLN A 658 8.59 24.78 -6.40
N ASN A 659 9.84 24.41 -6.65
CA ASN A 659 10.24 23.72 -7.87
C ASN A 659 9.87 22.24 -7.75
N THR A 660 9.43 21.64 -8.86
CA THR A 660 9.16 20.20 -8.98
C THR A 660 9.34 19.74 -10.42
N PHE A 661 9.16 18.44 -10.65
CA PHE A 661 9.12 17.81 -11.97
C PHE A 661 7.75 17.19 -12.15
N VAL A 662 7.11 17.46 -13.29
CA VAL A 662 5.75 16.99 -13.57
C VAL A 662 5.74 16.12 -14.81
N GLY A 663 4.93 15.07 -14.81
CA GLY A 663 4.63 14.29 -15.97
C GLY A 663 3.73 15.03 -16.95
N LYS A 664 3.61 14.53 -18.17
CA LYS A 664 2.67 15.04 -19.16
C LYS A 664 1.23 14.88 -18.67
N ALA A 665 0.43 15.94 -18.78
CA ALA A 665 -0.99 15.89 -18.44
C ALA A 665 -1.70 14.78 -19.23
N PRO A 666 -2.50 13.91 -18.57
CA PRO A 666 -3.07 12.72 -19.21
C PRO A 666 -4.14 13.04 -20.26
N GLY A 667 -4.87 14.15 -20.10
CA GLY A 667 -6.05 14.46 -20.90
C GLY A 667 -7.16 13.40 -20.73
N THR A 668 -8.27 13.57 -21.44
CA THR A 668 -9.42 12.64 -21.38
C THR A 668 -9.16 11.31 -22.11
N GLU A 669 -8.17 11.26 -23.00
CA GLU A 669 -7.76 10.02 -23.68
C GLU A 669 -6.84 9.17 -22.80
N GLY A 670 -6.14 9.78 -21.86
CA GLY A 670 -5.18 9.11 -20.99
C GLY A 670 -5.66 8.85 -19.55
N LEU A 671 -6.82 9.40 -19.14
CA LEU A 671 -7.42 9.18 -17.82
C LEU A 671 -8.93 9.38 -17.88
N ARG A 672 -9.70 8.42 -17.37
CA ARG A 672 -11.18 8.48 -17.33
C ARG A 672 -11.72 7.82 -16.08
N ARG A 673 -12.82 8.38 -15.54
CA ARG A 673 -13.56 7.77 -14.42
C ARG A 673 -14.34 6.57 -14.94
N PHE A 674 -14.06 5.39 -14.37
CA PHE A 674 -14.65 4.12 -14.78
C PHE A 674 -15.76 3.65 -13.82
N LEU A 675 -15.65 3.92 -12.52
CA LEU A 675 -16.66 3.52 -11.55
C LEU A 675 -16.79 4.61 -10.47
N VAL A 676 -18.01 4.78 -9.96
CA VAL A 676 -18.31 5.53 -8.74
C VAL A 676 -19.01 4.57 -7.77
N GLY A 677 -18.55 4.53 -6.52
CA GLY A 677 -19.06 3.66 -5.46
C GLY A 677 -20.30 4.18 -4.75
N PRO A 678 -20.84 3.42 -3.79
CA PRO A 678 -21.94 3.84 -2.92
C PRO A 678 -21.52 4.91 -1.91
N VAL A 679 -22.45 5.35 -1.08
CA VAL A 679 -22.24 6.42 -0.09
C VAL A 679 -21.23 5.97 0.95
N ASP A 680 -20.26 6.87 1.23
CA ASP A 680 -19.31 6.76 2.34
C ASP A 680 -18.51 5.45 2.30
N CYS A 681 -18.12 5.04 1.10
CA CYS A 681 -17.24 3.90 0.87
C CYS A 681 -15.86 4.36 0.44
N GLU A 682 -14.88 3.52 0.66
CA GLU A 682 -13.63 3.51 -0.06
C GLU A 682 -13.70 2.55 -1.25
N LEU A 683 -13.00 2.85 -2.34
CA LEU A 683 -12.72 1.88 -3.40
C LEU A 683 -11.29 1.39 -3.26
N THR A 684 -11.15 0.12 -2.96
CA THR A 684 -9.87 -0.49 -2.72
C THR A 684 -9.81 -1.90 -3.30
N GLY A 685 -8.67 -2.56 -3.22
CA GLY A 685 -8.45 -3.92 -3.71
C GLY A 685 -8.90 -4.14 -5.14
N ILE A 686 -8.02 -4.59 -6.00
CA ILE A 686 -8.31 -4.80 -7.41
C ILE A 686 -7.59 -6.04 -7.93
N ALA A 687 -8.28 -6.86 -8.72
CA ALA A 687 -7.72 -8.01 -9.42
C ALA A 687 -8.42 -8.24 -10.76
N GLU A 688 -7.77 -8.91 -11.69
CA GLU A 688 -8.40 -9.32 -12.95
C GLU A 688 -8.33 -10.85 -13.14
N SER A 689 -9.28 -11.40 -13.92
CA SER A 689 -9.14 -12.76 -14.42
C SER A 689 -7.93 -12.89 -15.35
N GLY A 690 -7.36 -14.08 -15.50
CA GLY A 690 -6.14 -14.29 -16.30
C GLY A 690 -6.21 -13.80 -17.76
N ASP A 691 -7.42 -13.57 -18.29
CA ASP A 691 -7.66 -13.03 -19.63
C ASP A 691 -8.08 -11.54 -19.64
N GLY A 692 -8.15 -10.86 -18.49
CA GLY A 692 -8.54 -9.45 -18.38
C GLY A 692 -10.00 -9.14 -18.74
N ARG A 693 -10.88 -10.15 -18.77
CA ARG A 693 -12.29 -10.01 -19.16
C ARG A 693 -13.24 -9.93 -17.95
N ALA A 694 -12.71 -10.02 -16.75
CA ALA A 694 -13.39 -9.72 -15.52
C ALA A 694 -12.44 -8.93 -14.60
N LEU A 695 -12.97 -7.90 -13.99
CA LEU A 695 -12.29 -7.07 -12.99
C LEU A 695 -13.02 -7.23 -11.66
N PHE A 696 -12.30 -7.62 -10.63
CA PHE A 696 -12.79 -7.69 -9.26
C PHE A 696 -12.36 -6.41 -8.53
N VAL A 697 -13.30 -5.77 -7.83
CA VAL A 697 -13.07 -4.51 -7.09
C VAL A 697 -13.74 -4.62 -5.74
N ASN A 698 -13.08 -4.19 -4.69
CA ASN A 698 -13.66 -4.12 -3.35
C ASN A 698 -14.29 -2.76 -3.08
N ILE A 699 -15.46 -2.81 -2.46
CA ILE A 699 -16.18 -1.69 -1.89
C ILE A 699 -16.05 -1.84 -0.38
N GLN A 700 -15.22 -1.03 0.22
CA GLN A 700 -14.93 -1.07 1.65
C GLN A 700 -15.91 -0.18 2.42
N HIS A 701 -16.28 -0.55 3.61
CA HIS A 701 -17.05 0.17 4.65
C HIS A 701 -18.18 1.13 4.20
N PRO A 702 -19.08 0.78 3.26
CA PRO A 702 -20.14 1.69 2.84
C PRO A 702 -20.95 2.15 4.06
N GLY A 703 -21.22 3.46 4.15
CA GLY A 703 -21.97 4.04 5.25
C GLY A 703 -21.27 4.05 6.61
N GLU A 704 -19.95 3.99 6.68
CA GLU A 704 -19.17 3.94 7.92
C GLU A 704 -19.48 5.12 8.86
N GLY A 705 -19.67 6.32 8.34
CA GLY A 705 -20.02 7.53 9.10
C GLY A 705 -21.43 7.55 9.68
N SER A 706 -22.18 6.44 9.62
CA SER A 706 -23.51 6.33 10.19
C SER A 706 -23.52 6.50 11.71
N GLY A 707 -24.41 7.35 12.20
CA GLY A 707 -24.58 7.58 13.64
C GLY A 707 -25.50 6.57 14.35
N SER A 708 -26.17 5.67 13.63
CA SER A 708 -27.16 4.76 14.17
C SER A 708 -27.33 3.49 13.34
N VAL A 709 -27.50 2.36 14.02
CA VAL A 709 -27.87 1.07 13.42
C VAL A 709 -29.22 1.10 12.70
N THR A 710 -30.16 1.91 13.22
CA THR A 710 -31.55 1.96 12.70
C THR A 710 -31.77 2.99 11.62
N ALA A 711 -30.78 3.84 11.36
CA ALA A 711 -30.82 4.87 10.32
C ALA A 711 -29.42 5.03 9.69
N PRO A 712 -28.91 3.99 9.03
CA PRO A 712 -27.63 4.08 8.34
C PRO A 712 -27.75 5.01 7.12
N ILE A 713 -26.62 5.62 6.74
CA ILE A 713 -26.57 6.52 5.57
C ILE A 713 -26.40 5.77 4.25
N SER A 714 -26.06 4.50 4.30
CA SER A 714 -26.00 3.56 3.17
C SER A 714 -26.80 2.29 3.48
N HIS A 715 -27.37 1.67 2.48
CA HIS A 715 -28.00 0.35 2.53
C HIS A 715 -27.37 -0.63 1.52
N TRP A 716 -26.28 -0.22 0.91
CA TRP A 716 -25.57 -1.05 -0.06
C TRP A 716 -24.88 -2.25 0.63
N PRO A 717 -24.82 -3.46 0.01
CA PRO A 717 -25.28 -3.82 -1.33
C PRO A 717 -26.72 -4.37 -1.37
N ASP A 718 -27.34 -4.64 -0.24
CA ASP A 718 -28.61 -5.39 -0.16
C ASP A 718 -29.85 -4.49 -0.36
N GLY A 719 -29.70 -3.17 -0.17
CA GLY A 719 -30.79 -2.19 -0.34
C GLY A 719 -31.88 -2.27 0.76
N GLY A 720 -32.98 -1.57 0.53
CA GLY A 720 -34.14 -1.55 1.43
C GLY A 720 -33.82 -0.94 2.78
N THR A 721 -33.90 -1.73 3.87
CA THR A 721 -33.58 -1.35 5.25
C THR A 721 -32.37 -2.12 5.79
N SER A 722 -31.62 -2.79 4.93
CA SER A 722 -30.45 -3.59 5.33
C SER A 722 -29.36 -2.71 5.92
N ARG A 723 -28.60 -3.25 6.86
CA ARG A 723 -27.32 -2.65 7.28
C ARG A 723 -26.34 -2.71 6.11
N PRO A 724 -25.50 -1.67 5.91
CA PRO A 724 -24.47 -1.73 4.89
C PRO A 724 -23.44 -2.82 5.18
N ARG A 725 -22.79 -3.32 4.12
CA ARG A 725 -21.76 -4.36 4.22
C ARG A 725 -20.68 -4.10 3.19
N SER A 726 -19.41 -4.24 3.57
CA SER A 726 -18.35 -4.33 2.58
C SER A 726 -18.55 -5.53 1.66
N ALA A 727 -18.19 -5.38 0.39
CA ALA A 727 -18.36 -6.45 -0.58
C ALA A 727 -17.39 -6.34 -1.77
N THR A 728 -17.12 -7.49 -2.40
CA THR A 728 -16.42 -7.58 -3.67
C THR A 728 -17.43 -7.57 -4.81
N VAL A 729 -17.24 -6.68 -5.77
CA VAL A 729 -17.98 -6.68 -7.03
C VAL A 729 -17.12 -7.24 -8.15
N VAL A 730 -17.76 -7.92 -9.11
CA VAL A 730 -17.14 -8.34 -10.35
C VAL A 730 -17.73 -7.54 -11.50
N ILE A 731 -16.87 -6.96 -12.34
CA ILE A 731 -17.23 -6.16 -13.47
C ILE A 731 -16.87 -6.91 -14.75
N THR A 732 -17.83 -7.02 -15.67
CA THR A 732 -17.65 -7.64 -16.98
C THR A 732 -18.13 -6.72 -18.09
N LYS A 733 -17.49 -6.80 -19.25
CA LYS A 733 -17.96 -6.09 -20.46
C LYS A 733 -19.02 -6.94 -21.14
N ASN A 734 -20.15 -6.34 -21.53
CA ASN A 734 -21.33 -7.07 -22.04
C ASN A 734 -21.05 -7.79 -23.37
N ASP A 735 -20.10 -7.29 -24.16
CA ASP A 735 -19.62 -7.92 -25.39
C ASP A 735 -18.53 -8.99 -25.15
N GLY A 736 -18.12 -9.20 -23.90
CA GLY A 736 -17.07 -10.14 -23.52
C GLY A 736 -15.65 -9.65 -23.85
N GLY A 737 -15.46 -8.36 -24.14
CA GLY A 737 -14.14 -7.75 -24.39
C GLY A 737 -13.28 -7.56 -23.15
N LEU A 738 -12.06 -7.03 -23.37
CA LEU A 738 -11.17 -6.61 -22.29
C LEU A 738 -11.77 -5.44 -21.50
N ILE A 739 -11.60 -5.46 -20.18
CA ILE A 739 -12.11 -4.38 -19.33
C ILE A 739 -11.26 -3.11 -19.54
N GLY A 740 -11.94 -1.97 -19.70
CA GLY A 740 -11.29 -0.66 -19.89
C GLY A 740 -10.87 -0.30 -21.32
N LEU A 741 -10.86 -1.27 -22.25
CA LEU A 741 -10.39 -1.10 -23.63
C LEU A 741 -11.47 -1.30 -24.67
#